data_90f7ae254865160d8581301efc228af8
#
_entry.id   90f7ae254865160d8581301efc228af8
#
_cell.length_a   1.000
_cell.length_b   1.000
_cell.length_c   1.000
_cell.angle_alpha   90.00
_cell.angle_beta   90.00
_cell.angle_gamma   90.00
#
_symmetry.space_group_name_H-M   'P 1'
#
loop_
_entity.id
_entity.type
_entity.pdbx_description
1 polymer ?
#
loop_
_entity_poly.entity_id
_entity_poly.type
_entity_poly.pdbx_seq_one_letter_code
_entity_poly.pdbx_strand_id
1 'polypeptide(L)'
;MTLVSPLLSCGPNGHAEYERVWRMFVRGDLARSQQEAETDYRRFLNSDPDLAWKFRILEADALSWRGKSEEVVALFESSPPPPALRNIAVQARTLQGVALAHLHNFPEADRKLTEAQALCPESTGPTCGGVMRARGVLAMELGDFPQAKQFFEQSLLFARAHSDRLLEATALLNIGAASLAQGHLDEAVDWSDRANQSARALGARDLSQNAAGNLGWSFYKLGDSEKALGLFLEAQQTAQDLGDVGDQASWLTDAGYIYMDRRDFSLAERSFRKALDLATEINSKEDIYNAQRVLARLALQTGDIDKASEYADQAMASARASGNHLDELYPLLVQGQIAARRGDTADAEQRFTVVEQDENCPAFLKWETQHSLARLYEDENRPDLADRQYQAALATFEAARADVRHEDSHLSFLTNGWRIYDDYIHFLVARGKSDDALRWADYSRARTLAEGLGIPPAKSVAGPPPLRAQEIARGVKGTLLFYWLGENQSYLWAISPRGTGLIPLPPGPEIDAALQRYRKTLLGPQDALASGDGDGRWLYRTLVAPAQQSLHKDARVFIVPDGSLNNLNFETLLVGEPAPHYWIEDATITNASSLRVLATSYQSDKRRRSLLLIGNSVPPNDKYPALPNASAQMDSVAGYFPAAQEQIFARGQASARAYLGSHPEQFSHIHFVAHGIASRLSPLDSAIVLSKSGPENDSFKLYGRDIIQHPLRADLVTISACYGAGERWYSGEGLVGLSWAFLRAGAHNVVAALWEVADASVEKLMARFYEELDHGGSPDTALRAAKLSLLHSKGFRNPFYWATFQLYTQGRPANSHNASNLPSSGTRDPGQSKR
;
A
#
# COMPACT_ATOMS: atom_id res chain seq x y z
N MET A 1 50.70 -67.99 10.71
CA MET A 1 50.48 -67.04 9.67
C MET A 1 49.23 -66.27 9.96
N THR A 2 49.32 -65.23 10.72
CA THR A 2 48.20 -64.35 11.14
C THR A 2 48.16 -63.10 10.21
N LEU A 3 47.18 -63.05 9.37
CA LEU A 3 46.90 -61.91 8.51
C LEU A 3 46.30 -60.81 9.35
N VAL A 4 47.06 -59.74 9.56
CA VAL A 4 46.59 -58.43 10.09
C VAL A 4 46.05 -57.67 8.89
N SER A 5 44.73 -57.54 8.80
CA SER A 5 44.07 -56.61 7.93
C SER A 5 44.33 -55.20 8.47
N PRO A 6 44.76 -54.21 7.66
CA PRO A 6 44.76 -52.84 8.08
C PRO A 6 43.30 -52.30 8.09
N LEU A 7 42.84 -51.95 9.26
CA LEU A 7 41.65 -51.10 9.43
C LEU A 7 41.98 -49.74 8.78
N LEU A 8 41.50 -49.53 7.55
CA LEU A 8 41.36 -48.24 6.96
C LEU A 8 40.41 -47.43 7.84
N SER A 9 40.92 -46.56 8.69
CA SER A 9 40.19 -45.50 9.34
C SER A 9 39.72 -44.55 8.23
N CYS A 10 38.46 -44.64 7.84
CA CYS A 10 37.80 -43.57 7.15
C CYS A 10 37.77 -42.38 8.11
N GLY A 11 38.77 -41.53 8.13
CA GLY A 11 38.71 -40.23 8.74
C GLY A 11 37.57 -39.42 8.05
N PRO A 12 36.82 -38.60 8.77
CA PRO A 12 35.81 -37.82 8.19
C PRO A 12 36.40 -36.98 7.04
N ASN A 13 35.75 -37.04 5.87
CA ASN A 13 36.13 -36.25 4.71
C ASN A 13 35.99 -34.77 5.09
N GLY A 14 37.10 -34.04 5.25
CA GLY A 14 37.13 -32.66 5.72
C GLY A 14 36.25 -31.72 4.88
N HIS A 15 36.13 -31.99 3.58
CA HIS A 15 35.24 -31.23 2.69
C HIS A 15 33.77 -31.51 3.00
N ALA A 16 33.38 -32.72 3.33
CA ALA A 16 32.01 -33.04 3.72
C ALA A 16 31.63 -32.37 5.06
N GLU A 17 32.60 -32.25 5.96
CA GLU A 17 32.43 -31.53 7.23
C GLU A 17 32.24 -30.02 6.99
N TYR A 18 33.07 -29.40 6.14
CA TYR A 18 32.92 -28.00 5.75
C TYR A 18 31.54 -27.74 5.16
N GLU A 19 31.10 -28.55 4.21
CA GLU A 19 29.76 -28.43 3.61
C GLU A 19 28.61 -28.59 4.63
N ARG A 20 28.81 -29.38 5.65
CA ARG A 20 27.85 -29.56 6.74
C ARG A 20 27.74 -28.28 7.58
N VAL A 21 28.88 -27.72 8.01
CA VAL A 21 28.94 -26.52 8.85
C VAL A 21 28.49 -25.29 8.03
N TRP A 22 28.86 -25.21 6.76
CA TRP A 22 28.40 -24.17 5.85
C TRP A 22 26.87 -24.18 5.66
N ARG A 23 26.26 -25.39 5.54
CA ARG A 23 24.79 -25.48 5.47
C ARG A 23 24.11 -25.05 6.77
N MET A 24 24.72 -25.23 7.93
CA MET A 24 24.20 -24.71 9.20
C MET A 24 24.23 -23.18 9.19
N PHE A 25 25.35 -22.61 8.75
CA PHE A 25 25.47 -21.17 8.56
C PHE A 25 24.36 -20.61 7.63
N VAL A 26 24.20 -21.16 6.44
CA VAL A 26 23.19 -20.71 5.48
C VAL A 26 21.77 -20.80 6.07
N ARG A 27 21.48 -21.82 6.87
CA ARG A 27 20.16 -21.99 7.51
C ARG A 27 19.89 -21.05 8.68
N GLY A 28 20.91 -20.28 9.10
CA GLY A 28 20.81 -19.33 10.21
C GLY A 28 21.15 -19.91 11.58
N ASP A 29 21.66 -21.15 11.68
CA ASP A 29 22.19 -21.71 12.93
C ASP A 29 23.61 -21.15 13.19
N LEU A 30 23.69 -19.81 13.33
CA LEU A 30 24.94 -19.08 13.32
C LEU A 30 25.85 -19.41 14.51
N ALA A 31 25.26 -19.52 15.72
CA ALA A 31 26.04 -19.77 16.93
C ALA A 31 26.71 -21.15 16.89
N ARG A 32 25.99 -22.16 16.45
CA ARG A 32 26.52 -23.51 16.32
C ARG A 32 27.51 -23.63 15.15
N SER A 33 27.20 -22.98 14.02
CA SER A 33 28.13 -22.93 12.89
C SER A 33 29.47 -22.30 13.28
N GLN A 34 29.46 -21.20 14.03
CA GLN A 34 30.65 -20.56 14.58
C GLN A 34 31.47 -21.53 15.44
N GLN A 35 30.82 -22.17 16.43
CA GLN A 35 31.52 -23.07 17.37
C GLN A 35 32.14 -24.28 16.67
N GLU A 36 31.42 -24.88 15.72
CA GLU A 36 31.92 -26.02 14.97
C GLU A 36 33.03 -25.59 14.00
N ALA A 37 32.91 -24.41 13.35
CA ALA A 37 33.96 -23.85 12.48
C ALA A 37 35.26 -23.57 13.25
N GLU A 38 35.19 -22.98 14.45
CA GLU A 38 36.35 -22.78 15.32
C GLU A 38 37.01 -24.11 15.69
N THR A 39 36.22 -25.12 16.05
CA THR A 39 36.71 -26.45 16.42
C THR A 39 37.45 -27.13 15.24
N ASP A 40 36.86 -27.10 14.04
CA ASP A 40 37.39 -27.70 12.87
C ASP A 40 38.59 -26.91 12.30
N TYR A 41 38.64 -25.58 12.46
CA TYR A 41 39.85 -24.80 12.18
C TYR A 41 41.03 -25.33 12.95
N ARG A 42 40.90 -25.51 14.27
CA ARG A 42 41.98 -26.03 15.13
C ARG A 42 42.38 -27.46 14.75
N ARG A 43 41.41 -28.28 14.38
CA ARG A 43 41.60 -29.68 14.02
C ARG A 43 42.40 -29.87 12.74
N PHE A 44 42.08 -29.06 11.72
CA PHE A 44 42.71 -29.17 10.37
C PHE A 44 43.96 -28.29 10.20
N LEU A 45 44.28 -27.40 11.14
CA LEU A 45 45.35 -26.40 10.99
C LEU A 45 46.72 -27.01 10.58
N ASN A 46 47.07 -28.19 11.10
CA ASN A 46 48.35 -28.85 10.81
C ASN A 46 48.25 -29.89 9.69
N SER A 47 47.09 -30.41 9.38
CA SER A 47 46.90 -31.49 8.38
C SER A 47 46.43 -30.97 7.02
N ASP A 48 45.62 -29.95 6.99
CA ASP A 48 45.07 -29.28 5.77
C ASP A 48 44.86 -27.79 6.05
N PRO A 49 45.93 -26.98 5.92
CA PRO A 49 45.86 -25.55 6.22
C PRO A 49 44.86 -24.80 5.35
N ASP A 50 44.71 -25.18 4.08
CA ASP A 50 43.76 -24.53 3.17
C ASP A 50 42.31 -24.72 3.64
N LEU A 51 41.98 -25.94 4.03
CA LEU A 51 40.65 -26.26 4.61
C LEU A 51 40.46 -25.61 5.97
N ALA A 52 41.47 -25.62 6.82
CA ALA A 52 41.42 -24.94 8.11
C ALA A 52 41.06 -23.46 7.96
N TRP A 53 41.71 -22.73 7.05
CA TRP A 53 41.45 -21.33 6.82
C TRP A 53 40.08 -21.09 6.22
N LYS A 54 39.47 -22.00 5.48
CA LYS A 54 38.07 -21.92 5.07
C LYS A 54 37.14 -21.97 6.28
N PHE A 55 37.41 -22.85 7.26
CA PHE A 55 36.65 -22.86 8.51
C PHE A 55 36.83 -21.56 9.31
N ARG A 56 38.05 -20.97 9.31
CA ARG A 56 38.29 -19.69 9.98
C ARG A 56 37.52 -18.55 9.36
N ILE A 57 37.39 -18.52 8.03
CA ILE A 57 36.55 -17.54 7.33
C ILE A 57 35.07 -17.78 7.67
N LEU A 58 34.58 -19.02 7.68
CA LEU A 58 33.21 -19.34 8.03
C LEU A 58 32.88 -18.98 9.49
N GLU A 59 33.81 -19.14 10.42
CA GLU A 59 33.70 -18.65 11.78
C GLU A 59 33.53 -17.12 11.83
N ALA A 60 34.37 -16.40 11.07
CA ALA A 60 34.30 -14.96 10.98
C ALA A 60 33.01 -14.46 10.30
N ASP A 61 32.52 -15.16 9.25
CA ASP A 61 31.22 -14.87 8.65
C ASP A 61 30.10 -15.05 9.67
N ALA A 62 30.09 -16.15 10.43
CA ALA A 62 29.10 -16.40 11.46
C ALA A 62 29.12 -15.34 12.58
N LEU A 63 30.33 -14.90 13.01
CA LEU A 63 30.50 -13.80 13.94
C LEU A 63 29.95 -12.48 13.39
N SER A 64 30.27 -12.18 12.11
CA SER A 64 29.79 -10.96 11.44
C SER A 64 28.27 -10.91 11.37
N TRP A 65 27.62 -12.02 10.99
CA TRP A 65 26.16 -12.09 10.92
C TRP A 65 25.47 -12.07 12.29
N ARG A 66 26.19 -12.40 13.36
CA ARG A 66 25.74 -12.24 14.75
C ARG A 66 26.02 -10.85 15.34
N GLY A 67 26.49 -9.88 14.55
CA GLY A 67 26.85 -8.54 15.00
C GLY A 67 28.09 -8.45 15.89
N LYS A 68 28.93 -9.52 15.91
CA LYS A 68 30.12 -9.61 16.77
C LYS A 68 31.35 -8.96 16.12
N SER A 69 31.22 -7.70 15.72
CA SER A 69 32.24 -6.97 14.94
C SER A 69 33.60 -6.88 15.64
N GLU A 70 33.62 -6.63 16.95
CA GLU A 70 34.88 -6.60 17.72
C GLU A 70 35.60 -7.94 17.70
N GLU A 71 34.83 -9.05 17.80
CA GLU A 71 35.39 -10.41 17.76
C GLU A 71 35.97 -10.74 16.39
N VAL A 72 35.33 -10.28 15.28
CA VAL A 72 35.85 -10.44 13.90
C VAL A 72 37.20 -9.73 13.73
N VAL A 73 37.30 -8.49 14.22
CA VAL A 73 38.57 -7.73 14.13
C VAL A 73 39.67 -8.43 14.91
N ALA A 74 39.41 -8.77 16.18
CA ALA A 74 40.35 -9.45 17.06
C ALA A 74 40.82 -10.82 16.51
N LEU A 75 39.92 -11.56 15.85
CA LEU A 75 40.18 -12.86 15.25
C LEU A 75 41.30 -12.81 14.23
N PHE A 76 41.32 -11.83 13.34
CA PHE A 76 42.31 -11.68 12.28
C PHE A 76 43.52 -10.85 12.69
N GLU A 77 43.45 -10.04 13.75
CA GLU A 77 44.60 -9.37 14.31
C GLU A 77 45.49 -10.37 15.09
N SER A 78 44.86 -11.28 15.87
CA SER A 78 45.57 -12.30 16.62
C SER A 78 46.20 -13.40 15.74
N SER A 79 45.56 -13.69 14.58
CA SER A 79 45.98 -14.75 13.67
C SER A 79 45.74 -14.32 12.22
N PRO A 80 46.67 -13.54 11.62
CA PRO A 80 46.52 -13.11 10.24
C PRO A 80 46.65 -14.26 9.25
N PRO A 81 45.91 -14.26 8.12
CA PRO A 81 46.01 -15.32 7.12
C PRO A 81 47.39 -15.38 6.46
N PRO A 82 47.90 -16.60 6.14
CA PRO A 82 49.15 -16.75 5.44
C PRO A 82 49.15 -16.02 4.09
N PRO A 83 50.24 -15.33 3.71
CA PRO A 83 50.33 -14.59 2.43
C PRO A 83 50.12 -15.46 1.18
N ALA A 84 50.40 -16.75 1.28
CA ALA A 84 50.20 -17.72 0.20
C ALA A 84 48.73 -17.98 -0.12
N LEU A 85 47.84 -17.81 0.86
CA LEU A 85 46.39 -18.04 0.72
C LEU A 85 45.67 -16.73 0.27
N ARG A 86 45.92 -16.31 -0.95
CA ARG A 86 45.45 -15.02 -1.46
C ARG A 86 43.95 -14.82 -1.31
N ASN A 87 43.12 -15.80 -1.68
CA ASN A 87 41.67 -15.71 -1.57
C ASN A 87 41.20 -15.59 -0.11
N ILE A 88 41.82 -16.30 0.80
CA ILE A 88 41.54 -16.20 2.24
C ILE A 88 41.95 -14.81 2.75
N ALA A 89 43.06 -14.28 2.31
CA ALA A 89 43.52 -12.94 2.66
C ALA A 89 42.53 -11.84 2.17
N VAL A 90 41.93 -11.99 0.97
CA VAL A 90 40.88 -11.12 0.48
C VAL A 90 39.66 -11.20 1.39
N GLN A 91 39.13 -12.41 1.69
CA GLN A 91 37.95 -12.62 2.53
C GLN A 91 38.16 -12.09 3.97
N ALA A 92 39.32 -12.36 4.58
CA ALA A 92 39.63 -11.86 5.92
C ALA A 92 39.64 -10.32 6.00
N ARG A 93 40.30 -9.65 5.02
CA ARG A 93 40.28 -8.17 4.96
C ARG A 93 38.89 -7.60 4.69
N THR A 94 38.12 -8.29 3.84
CA THR A 94 36.73 -7.92 3.56
C THR A 94 35.91 -7.94 4.82
N LEU A 95 35.98 -9.02 5.60
CA LEU A 95 35.25 -9.17 6.87
C LEU A 95 35.71 -8.17 7.94
N GLN A 96 37.06 -7.94 8.04
CA GLN A 96 37.57 -6.86 8.90
C GLN A 96 37.03 -5.48 8.47
N GLY A 97 36.99 -5.21 7.17
CA GLY A 97 36.45 -3.95 6.65
C GLY A 97 34.98 -3.74 6.99
N VAL A 98 34.13 -4.76 6.84
CA VAL A 98 32.73 -4.73 7.26
C VAL A 98 32.59 -4.51 8.78
N ALA A 99 33.32 -5.29 9.57
CA ALA A 99 33.29 -5.18 11.04
C ALA A 99 33.72 -3.79 11.51
N LEU A 100 34.79 -3.21 10.91
CA LEU A 100 35.25 -1.85 11.23
C LEU A 100 34.24 -0.76 10.80
N ALA A 101 33.53 -0.98 9.69
CA ALA A 101 32.45 -0.07 9.26
C ALA A 101 31.31 -0.05 10.30
N HIS A 102 30.87 -1.20 10.77
CA HIS A 102 29.83 -1.30 11.82
C HIS A 102 30.33 -0.75 13.18
N LEU A 103 31.64 -0.73 13.42
CA LEU A 103 32.24 -0.07 14.60
C LEU A 103 32.50 1.43 14.38
N HIS A 104 32.04 2.00 13.28
CA HIS A 104 32.22 3.40 12.85
C HIS A 104 33.69 3.83 12.73
N ASN A 105 34.62 2.87 12.57
CA ASN A 105 36.03 3.17 12.28
C ASN A 105 36.24 3.21 10.76
N PHE A 106 35.63 4.19 10.11
CA PHE A 106 35.58 4.32 8.66
C PHE A 106 36.94 4.42 7.96
N PRO A 107 37.96 5.16 8.51
CA PRO A 107 39.28 5.23 7.87
C PRO A 107 39.98 3.86 7.79
N GLU A 108 39.88 3.08 8.85
CA GLU A 108 40.48 1.77 8.91
C GLU A 108 39.69 0.74 8.09
N ALA A 109 38.36 0.85 8.07
CA ALA A 109 37.49 0.05 7.21
C ALA A 109 37.83 0.26 5.73
N ASP A 110 37.93 1.51 5.27
CA ASP A 110 38.35 1.81 3.89
C ASP A 110 39.75 1.30 3.55
N ARG A 111 40.69 1.43 4.47
CA ARG A 111 42.04 0.88 4.30
C ARG A 111 42.03 -0.64 4.08
N LYS A 112 41.30 -1.39 4.93
CA LYS A 112 41.18 -2.85 4.80
C LYS A 112 40.50 -3.27 3.51
N LEU A 113 39.43 -2.57 3.10
CA LEU A 113 38.74 -2.85 1.84
C LEU A 113 39.56 -2.50 0.61
N THR A 114 40.38 -1.45 0.69
CA THR A 114 41.35 -1.10 -0.37
C THR A 114 42.44 -2.18 -0.49
N GLU A 115 42.96 -2.70 0.62
CA GLU A 115 43.89 -3.82 0.61
C GLU A 115 43.25 -5.09 0.03
N ALA A 116 41.99 -5.39 0.38
CA ALA A 116 41.24 -6.52 -0.16
C ALA A 116 41.06 -6.36 -1.68
N GLN A 117 40.69 -5.18 -2.14
CA GLN A 117 40.48 -4.89 -3.56
C GLN A 117 41.78 -4.98 -4.37
N ALA A 118 42.91 -4.53 -3.81
CA ALA A 118 44.21 -4.65 -4.45
C ALA A 118 44.72 -6.11 -4.62
N LEU A 119 44.23 -6.99 -3.77
CA LEU A 119 44.49 -8.44 -3.87
C LEU A 119 43.55 -9.13 -4.85
N CYS A 120 42.43 -8.53 -5.28
CA CYS A 120 41.55 -9.07 -6.32
C CYS A 120 42.33 -9.04 -7.68
N PRO A 121 42.47 -10.19 -8.36
CA PRO A 121 42.97 -10.17 -9.73
C PRO A 121 42.00 -9.42 -10.64
N GLU A 122 42.52 -8.69 -11.64
CA GLU A 122 41.69 -7.95 -12.59
C GLU A 122 40.57 -8.85 -13.13
N SER A 123 39.36 -8.55 -12.73
CA SER A 123 38.05 -8.95 -13.27
C SER A 123 37.46 -10.36 -13.05
N THR A 124 38.06 -11.35 -12.36
CA THR A 124 37.53 -12.73 -12.49
C THR A 124 37.45 -13.61 -11.25
N GLY A 125 37.79 -13.15 -10.05
CA GLY A 125 37.74 -14.01 -8.84
C GLY A 125 36.37 -13.97 -8.14
N PRO A 126 35.78 -15.11 -7.73
CA PRO A 126 34.48 -15.13 -7.04
C PRO A 126 34.48 -14.33 -5.72
N THR A 127 35.62 -14.19 -5.05
CA THR A 127 35.75 -13.41 -3.81
C THR A 127 35.65 -11.90 -4.01
N CYS A 128 35.84 -11.38 -5.23
CA CYS A 128 35.77 -9.94 -5.50
C CYS A 128 34.34 -9.37 -5.42
N GLY A 129 33.33 -10.17 -5.66
CA GLY A 129 31.93 -9.79 -5.43
C GLY A 129 31.66 -9.46 -3.97
N GLY A 130 32.27 -10.20 -3.03
CA GLY A 130 32.19 -9.91 -1.59
C GLY A 130 32.86 -8.60 -1.20
N VAL A 131 33.98 -8.21 -1.86
CA VAL A 131 34.62 -6.89 -1.64
C VAL A 131 33.71 -5.75 -2.08
N MET A 132 33.05 -5.90 -3.24
CA MET A 132 32.07 -4.88 -3.70
C MET A 132 30.91 -4.74 -2.70
N ARG A 133 30.36 -5.88 -2.21
CA ARG A 133 29.34 -5.84 -1.16
C ARG A 133 29.82 -5.09 0.08
N ALA A 134 31.02 -5.37 0.56
CA ALA A 134 31.59 -4.73 1.74
C ALA A 134 31.82 -3.22 1.54
N ARG A 135 32.26 -2.78 0.35
CA ARG A 135 32.30 -1.35 0.01
C ARG A 135 30.94 -0.70 0.01
N GLY A 136 29.92 -1.43 -0.47
CA GLY A 136 28.53 -0.99 -0.37
C GLY A 136 28.08 -0.81 1.08
N VAL A 137 28.44 -1.74 1.98
CA VAL A 137 28.15 -1.63 3.41
C VAL A 137 28.84 -0.38 4.00
N LEU A 138 30.12 -0.15 3.73
CA LEU A 138 30.82 1.06 4.18
C LEU A 138 30.14 2.34 3.67
N ALA A 139 29.69 2.35 2.41
CA ALA A 139 28.98 3.51 1.85
C ALA A 139 27.60 3.72 2.51
N MET A 140 26.89 2.62 2.88
CA MET A 140 25.64 2.71 3.69
C MET A 140 25.88 3.38 5.04
N GLU A 141 26.91 2.95 5.76
CA GLU A 141 27.28 3.51 7.07
C GLU A 141 27.72 4.98 6.99
N LEU A 142 28.30 5.39 5.86
CA LEU A 142 28.66 6.78 5.57
C LEU A 142 27.46 7.63 5.08
N GLY A 143 26.27 7.03 4.87
CA GLY A 143 25.10 7.71 4.34
C GLY A 143 25.14 7.98 2.83
N ASP A 144 26.15 7.48 2.10
CA ASP A 144 26.21 7.59 0.63
C ASP A 144 25.44 6.43 -0.02
N PHE A 145 24.11 6.50 0.09
CA PHE A 145 23.19 5.47 -0.41
C PHE A 145 23.27 5.25 -1.94
N PRO A 146 23.44 6.29 -2.78
CA PRO A 146 23.67 6.10 -4.21
C PRO A 146 24.92 5.27 -4.52
N GLN A 147 26.03 5.56 -3.85
CA GLN A 147 27.29 4.82 -4.03
C GLN A 147 27.16 3.40 -3.49
N ALA A 148 26.51 3.22 -2.35
CA ALA A 148 26.22 1.90 -1.77
C ALA A 148 25.47 1.02 -2.78
N LYS A 149 24.39 1.53 -3.39
CA LYS A 149 23.60 0.82 -4.40
C LYS A 149 24.47 0.40 -5.59
N GLN A 150 25.32 1.27 -6.10
CA GLN A 150 26.21 0.93 -7.20
C GLN A 150 27.17 -0.23 -6.87
N PHE A 151 27.73 -0.23 -5.66
CA PHE A 151 28.59 -1.33 -5.21
C PHE A 151 27.82 -2.64 -5.04
N PHE A 152 26.61 -2.60 -4.51
CA PHE A 152 25.75 -3.79 -4.39
C PHE A 152 25.32 -4.34 -5.76
N GLU A 153 25.03 -3.49 -6.74
CA GLU A 153 24.75 -3.90 -8.12
C GLU A 153 25.97 -4.56 -8.77
N GLN A 154 27.18 -4.05 -8.54
CA GLN A 154 28.42 -4.71 -8.99
C GLN A 154 28.58 -6.07 -8.32
N SER A 155 28.34 -6.18 -7.01
CA SER A 155 28.36 -7.46 -6.28
C SER A 155 27.36 -8.46 -6.88
N LEU A 156 26.15 -8.02 -7.21
CA LEU A 156 25.11 -8.83 -7.85
C LEU A 156 25.56 -9.37 -9.21
N LEU A 157 26.20 -8.55 -10.02
CA LEU A 157 26.76 -8.99 -11.31
C LEU A 157 27.84 -10.07 -11.12
N PHE A 158 28.75 -9.90 -10.16
CA PHE A 158 29.73 -10.91 -9.81
C PHE A 158 29.08 -12.22 -9.32
N ALA A 159 28.12 -12.13 -8.44
CA ALA A 159 27.40 -13.29 -7.91
C ALA A 159 26.76 -14.11 -9.02
N ARG A 160 26.10 -13.48 -9.97
CA ARG A 160 25.47 -14.13 -11.12
C ARG A 160 26.48 -14.75 -12.08
N ALA A 161 27.57 -14.04 -12.38
CA ALA A 161 28.65 -14.53 -13.25
C ALA A 161 29.29 -15.81 -12.71
N HIS A 162 29.35 -15.98 -11.39
CA HIS A 162 29.97 -17.11 -10.72
C HIS A 162 28.97 -18.12 -10.11
N SER A 163 27.66 -17.92 -10.33
CA SER A 163 26.58 -18.76 -9.77
C SER A 163 26.60 -18.83 -8.23
N ASP A 164 27.07 -17.77 -7.58
CA ASP A 164 27.07 -17.66 -6.12
C ASP A 164 25.71 -17.17 -5.63
N ARG A 165 24.86 -18.14 -5.32
CA ARG A 165 23.45 -17.87 -4.93
C ARG A 165 23.33 -17.15 -3.58
N LEU A 166 24.24 -17.39 -2.63
CA LEU A 166 24.19 -16.73 -1.33
C LEU A 166 24.58 -15.25 -1.47
N LEU A 167 25.65 -14.97 -2.20
CA LEU A 167 26.06 -13.60 -2.51
C LEU A 167 24.99 -12.88 -3.36
N GLU A 168 24.32 -13.58 -4.29
CA GLU A 168 23.21 -13.01 -5.05
C GLU A 168 22.06 -12.59 -4.12
N ALA A 169 21.63 -13.46 -3.20
CA ALA A 169 20.55 -13.14 -2.26
C ALA A 169 20.91 -11.97 -1.32
N THR A 170 22.15 -11.94 -0.80
CA THR A 170 22.64 -10.83 0.03
C THR A 170 22.77 -9.52 -0.74
N ALA A 171 23.23 -9.56 -1.98
CA ALA A 171 23.32 -8.36 -2.81
C ALA A 171 21.91 -7.79 -3.11
N LEU A 172 20.94 -8.65 -3.43
CA LEU A 172 19.53 -8.24 -3.63
C LEU A 172 18.95 -7.59 -2.37
N LEU A 173 19.18 -8.19 -1.18
CA LEU A 173 18.76 -7.63 0.11
C LEU A 173 19.33 -6.22 0.32
N ASN A 174 20.63 -6.08 0.10
CA ASN A 174 21.34 -4.81 0.32
C ASN A 174 20.91 -3.72 -0.70
N ILE A 175 20.64 -4.07 -1.96
CA ILE A 175 20.07 -3.12 -2.94
C ILE A 175 18.68 -2.67 -2.48
N GLY A 176 17.86 -3.58 -1.95
CA GLY A 176 16.55 -3.26 -1.38
C GLY A 176 16.66 -2.26 -0.23
N ALA A 177 17.59 -2.51 0.71
CA ALA A 177 17.86 -1.62 1.84
C ALA A 177 18.36 -0.23 1.39
N ALA A 178 19.29 -0.18 0.44
CA ALA A 178 19.80 1.07 -0.10
C ALA A 178 18.72 1.86 -0.86
N SER A 179 17.83 1.17 -1.59
CA SER A 179 16.69 1.81 -2.27
C SER A 179 15.69 2.38 -1.27
N LEU A 180 15.43 1.64 -0.17
CA LEU A 180 14.56 2.10 0.93
C LEU A 180 15.12 3.35 1.62
N ALA A 181 16.44 3.37 1.89
CA ALA A 181 17.12 4.52 2.49
C ALA A 181 17.08 5.76 1.58
N GLN A 182 17.12 5.58 0.26
CA GLN A 182 16.95 6.66 -0.73
C GLN A 182 15.51 7.12 -0.89
N GLY A 183 14.53 6.43 -0.30
CA GLY A 183 13.10 6.70 -0.52
C GLY A 183 12.55 6.17 -1.85
N HIS A 184 13.30 5.36 -2.60
CA HIS A 184 12.84 4.70 -3.83
C HIS A 184 12.03 3.47 -3.48
N LEU A 185 10.81 3.69 -2.97
CA LEU A 185 10.02 2.68 -2.28
C LEU A 185 9.62 1.49 -3.17
N ASP A 186 9.26 1.74 -4.44
CA ASP A 186 8.92 0.68 -5.39
C ASP A 186 10.11 -0.22 -5.70
N GLU A 187 11.27 0.38 -5.91
CA GLU A 187 12.50 -0.39 -6.12
C GLU A 187 12.85 -1.20 -4.87
N ALA A 188 12.63 -0.63 -3.68
CA ALA A 188 12.83 -1.34 -2.43
C ALA A 188 11.90 -2.56 -2.30
N VAL A 189 10.62 -2.43 -2.71
CA VAL A 189 9.67 -3.56 -2.79
C VAL A 189 10.19 -4.64 -3.74
N ASP A 190 10.54 -4.27 -4.98
CA ASP A 190 10.97 -5.22 -6.00
C ASP A 190 12.24 -5.98 -5.61
N TRP A 191 13.24 -5.29 -5.07
CA TRP A 191 14.50 -5.90 -4.68
C TRP A 191 14.37 -6.75 -3.42
N SER A 192 13.60 -6.28 -2.42
CA SER A 192 13.38 -7.03 -1.18
C SER A 192 12.53 -8.29 -1.41
N ASP A 193 11.55 -8.24 -2.32
CA ASP A 193 10.77 -9.42 -2.69
C ASP A 193 11.63 -10.47 -3.39
N ARG A 194 12.46 -10.06 -4.35
CA ARG A 194 13.43 -10.96 -5.01
C ARG A 194 14.44 -11.54 -4.02
N ALA A 195 14.91 -10.74 -3.06
CA ALA A 195 15.80 -11.22 -1.99
C ALA A 195 15.10 -12.29 -1.14
N ASN A 196 13.86 -12.04 -0.73
CA ASN A 196 13.05 -12.98 0.06
C ASN A 196 12.81 -14.30 -0.69
N GLN A 197 12.43 -14.23 -1.97
CA GLN A 197 12.26 -15.42 -2.81
C GLN A 197 13.57 -16.21 -2.96
N SER A 198 14.70 -15.53 -3.22
CA SER A 198 16.02 -16.15 -3.34
C SER A 198 16.46 -16.79 -2.02
N ALA A 199 16.30 -16.10 -0.89
CA ALA A 199 16.64 -16.60 0.44
C ALA A 199 15.81 -17.83 0.82
N ARG A 200 14.48 -17.81 0.57
CA ARG A 200 13.59 -18.96 0.80
C ARG A 200 13.99 -20.17 -0.05
N ALA A 201 14.34 -19.97 -1.32
CA ALA A 201 14.80 -21.05 -2.21
C ALA A 201 16.12 -21.70 -1.74
N LEU A 202 16.97 -20.94 -1.03
CA LEU A 202 18.21 -21.42 -0.41
C LEU A 202 17.98 -22.05 0.97
N GLY A 203 16.82 -21.85 1.58
CA GLY A 203 16.56 -22.16 2.99
C GLY A 203 17.34 -21.23 3.95
N ALA A 204 17.75 -20.04 3.50
CA ALA A 204 18.51 -19.03 4.24
C ALA A 204 17.53 -18.19 5.09
N ARG A 205 17.13 -18.75 6.26
CA ARG A 205 16.06 -18.19 7.11
C ARG A 205 16.40 -16.79 7.61
N ASP A 206 17.65 -16.55 7.97
CA ASP A 206 18.12 -15.25 8.44
C ASP A 206 17.99 -14.18 7.34
N LEU A 207 18.48 -14.46 6.12
CA LEU A 207 18.28 -13.56 4.99
C LEU A 207 16.81 -13.36 4.64
N SER A 208 15.99 -14.42 4.77
CA SER A 208 14.56 -14.33 4.46
C SER A 208 13.82 -13.43 5.43
N GLN A 209 14.15 -13.46 6.74
CA GLN A 209 13.53 -12.56 7.72
C GLN A 209 13.92 -11.09 7.47
N ASN A 210 15.20 -10.84 7.19
CA ASN A 210 15.68 -9.50 6.90
C ASN A 210 15.05 -8.93 5.61
N ALA A 211 14.90 -9.76 4.58
CA ALA A 211 14.22 -9.37 3.35
C ALA A 211 12.72 -9.12 3.57
N ALA A 212 12.06 -9.93 4.41
CA ALA A 212 10.66 -9.70 4.80
C ALA A 212 10.50 -8.39 5.61
N GLY A 213 11.43 -8.08 6.51
CA GLY A 213 11.46 -6.83 7.25
C GLY A 213 11.63 -5.59 6.35
N ASN A 214 12.59 -5.61 5.43
CA ASN A 214 12.77 -4.52 4.45
C ASN A 214 11.54 -4.34 3.56
N LEU A 215 10.91 -5.44 3.14
CA LEU A 215 9.66 -5.43 2.40
C LEU A 215 8.52 -4.85 3.25
N GLY A 216 8.44 -5.21 4.53
CA GLY A 216 7.52 -4.66 5.50
C GLY A 216 7.67 -3.14 5.66
N TRP A 217 8.91 -2.65 5.80
CA TRP A 217 9.20 -1.22 5.85
C TRP A 217 8.81 -0.49 4.57
N SER A 218 9.08 -1.10 3.41
CA SER A 218 8.69 -0.53 2.13
C SER A 218 7.17 -0.36 2.04
N PHE A 219 6.38 -1.39 2.42
CA PHE A 219 4.93 -1.29 2.47
C PHE A 219 4.42 -0.32 3.54
N TYR A 220 5.06 -0.24 4.71
CA TYR A 220 4.71 0.73 5.74
C TYR A 220 4.88 2.17 5.23
N LYS A 221 6.03 2.47 4.62
CA LYS A 221 6.31 3.78 4.01
C LYS A 221 5.37 4.10 2.84
N LEU A 222 4.91 3.09 2.12
CA LEU A 222 3.87 3.22 1.09
C LEU A 222 2.45 3.36 1.68
N GLY A 223 2.28 3.27 3.01
CA GLY A 223 0.98 3.39 3.70
C GLY A 223 0.18 2.09 3.76
N ASP A 224 0.73 0.94 3.32
CA ASP A 224 0.08 -0.36 3.41
C ASP A 224 0.42 -1.08 4.73
N SER A 225 -0.08 -0.52 5.83
CA SER A 225 0.17 -1.05 7.19
C SER A 225 -0.35 -2.47 7.41
N GLU A 226 -1.27 -2.97 6.59
CA GLU A 226 -1.79 -4.33 6.74
C GLU A 226 -0.79 -5.37 6.22
N LYS A 227 -0.22 -5.15 5.03
CA LYS A 227 0.86 -5.98 4.51
C LYS A 227 2.11 -5.89 5.37
N ALA A 228 2.49 -4.68 5.77
CA ALA A 228 3.65 -4.42 6.60
C ALA A 228 3.60 -5.20 7.91
N LEU A 229 2.46 -5.15 8.63
CA LEU A 229 2.30 -5.88 9.90
C LEU A 229 2.48 -7.39 9.71
N GLY A 230 1.89 -7.97 8.67
CA GLY A 230 2.04 -9.39 8.38
C GLY A 230 3.51 -9.80 8.21
N LEU A 231 4.28 -8.99 7.47
CA LEU A 231 5.69 -9.22 7.21
C LEU A 231 6.56 -9.04 8.45
N PHE A 232 6.31 -8.01 9.27
CA PHE A 232 7.04 -7.80 10.52
C PHE A 232 6.79 -8.92 11.55
N LEU A 233 5.55 -9.42 11.65
CA LEU A 233 5.23 -10.53 12.54
C LEU A 233 5.86 -11.85 12.04
N GLU A 234 5.92 -12.10 10.73
CA GLU A 234 6.61 -13.24 10.14
C GLU A 234 8.14 -13.16 10.43
N ALA A 235 8.74 -11.99 10.22
CA ALA A 235 10.16 -11.75 10.48
C ALA A 235 10.48 -11.92 11.96
N GLN A 236 9.67 -11.33 12.86
CA GLN A 236 9.81 -11.45 14.31
C GLN A 236 9.74 -12.91 14.78
N GLN A 237 8.79 -13.71 14.28
CA GLN A 237 8.70 -15.12 14.63
C GLN A 237 9.92 -15.90 14.16
N THR A 238 10.41 -15.59 12.95
CA THR A 238 11.61 -16.26 12.41
C THR A 238 12.87 -15.88 13.22
N ALA A 239 13.05 -14.62 13.61
CA ALA A 239 14.13 -14.18 14.48
C ALA A 239 14.09 -14.90 15.83
N GLN A 240 12.91 -15.00 16.43
CA GLN A 240 12.71 -15.74 17.68
C GLN A 240 13.09 -17.22 17.56
N ASP A 241 12.70 -17.87 16.48
CA ASP A 241 13.02 -19.29 16.22
C ASP A 241 14.52 -19.53 15.99
N LEU A 242 15.22 -18.54 15.46
CA LEU A 242 16.67 -18.55 15.25
C LEU A 242 17.46 -18.18 16.50
N GLY A 243 16.79 -17.59 17.51
CA GLY A 243 17.45 -17.03 18.69
C GLY A 243 18.17 -15.72 18.41
N ASP A 244 17.79 -15.02 17.32
CA ASP A 244 18.33 -13.71 17.01
C ASP A 244 17.58 -12.64 17.80
N VAL A 245 18.20 -12.23 18.92
CA VAL A 245 17.60 -11.28 19.86
C VAL A 245 17.55 -9.86 19.28
N GLY A 246 18.57 -9.48 18.47
CA GLY A 246 18.65 -8.15 17.86
C GLY A 246 17.53 -7.94 16.83
N ASP A 247 17.45 -8.84 15.86
CA ASP A 247 16.41 -8.78 14.83
C ASP A 247 15.01 -8.91 15.45
N GLN A 248 14.85 -9.75 16.51
CA GLN A 248 13.59 -9.82 17.23
C GLN A 248 13.19 -8.47 17.85
N ALA A 249 14.14 -7.72 18.43
CA ALA A 249 13.88 -6.39 18.99
C ALA A 249 13.48 -5.38 17.89
N SER A 250 14.17 -5.41 16.77
CA SER A 250 13.88 -4.54 15.62
C SER A 250 12.46 -4.79 15.07
N TRP A 251 12.09 -6.05 14.79
CA TRP A 251 10.76 -6.36 14.24
C TRP A 251 9.61 -6.11 15.24
N LEU A 252 9.86 -6.23 16.53
CA LEU A 252 8.90 -5.81 17.56
C LEU A 252 8.68 -4.30 17.54
N THR A 253 9.75 -3.52 17.37
CA THR A 253 9.66 -2.06 17.23
C THR A 253 8.83 -1.70 16.01
N ASP A 254 9.06 -2.36 14.89
CA ASP A 254 8.39 -2.10 13.61
C ASP A 254 6.91 -2.47 13.64
N ALA A 255 6.55 -3.62 14.21
CA ALA A 255 5.16 -3.98 14.44
C ALA A 255 4.47 -2.99 15.39
N GLY A 256 5.21 -2.50 16.41
CA GLY A 256 4.76 -1.51 17.37
C GLY A 256 4.34 -0.18 16.72
N TYR A 257 5.04 0.28 15.68
CA TYR A 257 4.62 1.45 14.90
C TYR A 257 3.21 1.30 14.35
N ILE A 258 2.91 0.14 13.77
CA ILE A 258 1.60 -0.11 13.17
C ILE A 258 0.50 -0.17 14.22
N TYR A 259 0.77 -0.78 15.38
CA TYR A 259 -0.17 -0.75 16.52
C TYR A 259 -0.42 0.67 17.01
N MET A 260 0.63 1.50 17.08
CA MET A 260 0.52 2.91 17.48
C MET A 260 -0.32 3.71 16.46
N ASP A 261 -0.12 3.51 15.16
CA ASP A 261 -0.90 4.18 14.11
C ASP A 261 -2.38 3.77 14.13
N ARG A 262 -2.66 2.51 14.50
CA ARG A 262 -4.01 1.99 14.71
C ARG A 262 -4.62 2.39 16.05
N ARG A 263 -3.89 3.16 16.88
CA ARG A 263 -4.26 3.56 18.25
C ARG A 263 -4.45 2.39 19.22
N ASP A 264 -3.92 1.23 18.91
CA ASP A 264 -3.81 0.14 19.87
C ASP A 264 -2.56 0.37 20.76
N PHE A 265 -2.65 1.42 21.57
CA PHE A 265 -1.53 1.88 22.40
C PHE A 265 -1.06 0.81 23.39
N SER A 266 -1.94 -0.09 23.81
CA SER A 266 -1.57 -1.21 24.70
C SER A 266 -0.66 -2.23 24.00
N LEU A 267 -0.94 -2.56 22.74
CA LEU A 267 -0.09 -3.45 21.94
C LEU A 267 1.21 -2.75 21.58
N ALA A 268 1.15 -1.49 21.17
CA ALA A 268 2.33 -0.68 20.88
C ALA A 268 3.30 -0.63 22.06
N GLU A 269 2.79 -0.29 23.27
CA GLU A 269 3.62 -0.20 24.50
C GLU A 269 4.28 -1.54 24.84
N ARG A 270 3.52 -2.64 24.77
CA ARG A 270 4.09 -3.97 25.03
C ARG A 270 5.20 -4.33 24.03
N SER A 271 4.99 -4.04 22.75
CA SER A 271 5.97 -4.31 21.71
C SER A 271 7.25 -3.49 21.92
N PHE A 272 7.12 -2.18 22.15
CA PHE A 272 8.26 -1.28 22.33
C PHE A 272 9.04 -1.57 23.61
N ARG A 273 8.36 -1.87 24.73
CA ARG A 273 9.06 -2.24 25.98
C ARG A 273 9.79 -3.56 25.83
N LYS A 274 9.16 -4.56 25.21
CA LYS A 274 9.83 -5.84 24.94
C LYS A 274 11.05 -5.67 24.04
N ALA A 275 10.97 -4.80 23.04
CA ALA A 275 12.10 -4.46 22.19
C ALA A 275 13.24 -3.80 22.98
N LEU A 276 12.92 -2.83 23.86
CA LEU A 276 13.90 -2.18 24.71
C LEU A 276 14.58 -3.15 25.67
N ASP A 277 13.82 -4.08 26.28
CA ASP A 277 14.35 -5.10 27.17
C ASP A 277 15.36 -5.99 26.44
N LEU A 278 14.99 -6.50 25.25
CA LEU A 278 15.84 -7.34 24.42
C LEU A 278 17.11 -6.58 23.96
N ALA A 279 16.94 -5.36 23.47
CA ALA A 279 18.05 -4.51 23.05
C ALA A 279 19.04 -4.23 24.19
N THR A 280 18.51 -4.05 25.41
CA THR A 280 19.33 -3.83 26.60
C THR A 280 20.09 -5.09 26.99
N GLU A 281 19.46 -6.27 26.89
CA GLU A 281 20.08 -7.57 27.19
C GLU A 281 21.34 -7.80 26.33
N ILE A 282 21.28 -7.44 25.03
CA ILE A 282 22.41 -7.61 24.11
C ILE A 282 23.31 -6.36 24.01
N ASN A 283 22.96 -5.29 24.76
CA ASN A 283 23.64 -3.99 24.72
C ASN A 283 23.74 -3.39 23.29
N SER A 284 22.67 -3.55 22.47
CA SER A 284 22.57 -2.96 21.13
C SER A 284 22.22 -1.48 21.24
N LYS A 285 23.20 -0.60 20.98
CA LYS A 285 23.00 0.85 21.05
C LYS A 285 21.94 1.34 20.07
N GLU A 286 21.92 0.79 18.86
CA GLU A 286 20.98 1.14 17.80
C GLU A 286 19.55 0.75 18.17
N ASP A 287 19.31 -0.48 18.62
CA ASP A 287 17.96 -0.94 18.99
C ASP A 287 17.45 -0.23 20.27
N ILE A 288 18.36 0.08 21.23
CA ILE A 288 18.01 0.90 22.40
C ILE A 288 17.55 2.30 21.94
N TYR A 289 18.30 2.95 21.04
CA TYR A 289 17.91 4.24 20.46
C TYR A 289 16.55 4.17 19.78
N ASN A 290 16.35 3.17 18.92
CA ASN A 290 15.10 2.98 18.18
C ASN A 290 13.91 2.77 19.14
N ALA A 291 14.05 1.93 20.16
CA ALA A 291 13.01 1.68 21.15
C ALA A 291 12.71 2.94 22.00
N GLN A 292 13.73 3.69 22.43
CA GLN A 292 13.55 4.94 23.19
C GLN A 292 12.81 6.00 22.37
N ARG A 293 13.17 6.17 21.10
CA ARG A 293 12.55 7.12 20.20
C ARG A 293 11.05 6.84 20.02
N VAL A 294 10.66 5.58 19.83
CA VAL A 294 9.24 5.22 19.65
C VAL A 294 8.45 5.30 20.94
N LEU A 295 9.06 4.97 22.08
CA LEU A 295 8.44 5.15 23.40
C LEU A 295 8.20 6.62 23.71
N ALA A 296 9.11 7.52 23.34
CA ALA A 296 8.91 8.97 23.45
C ALA A 296 7.67 9.43 22.66
N ARG A 297 7.55 8.98 21.41
CA ARG A 297 6.40 9.29 20.55
C ARG A 297 5.09 8.71 21.09
N LEU A 298 5.10 7.48 21.57
CA LEU A 298 3.93 6.85 22.19
C LEU A 298 3.49 7.60 23.46
N ALA A 299 4.42 7.93 24.37
CA ALA A 299 4.12 8.68 25.57
C ALA A 299 3.52 10.05 25.26
N LEU A 300 4.05 10.75 24.23
CA LEU A 300 3.49 12.01 23.76
C LEU A 300 2.05 11.85 23.22
N GLN A 301 1.77 10.78 22.46
CA GLN A 301 0.43 10.51 21.92
C GLN A 301 -0.58 10.11 23.00
N THR A 302 -0.13 9.44 24.05
CA THR A 302 -0.97 9.05 25.20
C THR A 302 -1.08 10.15 26.27
N GLY A 303 -0.39 11.28 26.07
CA GLY A 303 -0.46 12.45 26.96
C GLY A 303 0.46 12.40 28.17
N ASP A 304 1.35 11.43 28.29
CA ASP A 304 2.35 11.34 29.37
C ASP A 304 3.60 12.15 28.98
N ILE A 305 3.50 13.48 29.15
CA ILE A 305 4.52 14.43 28.70
C ILE A 305 5.86 14.23 29.40
N ASP A 306 5.84 13.80 30.66
CA ASP A 306 7.07 13.62 31.45
C ASP A 306 7.86 12.41 30.96
N LYS A 307 7.19 11.27 30.73
CA LYS A 307 7.83 10.10 30.09
C LYS A 307 8.25 10.37 28.67
N ALA A 308 7.45 11.14 27.91
CA ALA A 308 7.84 11.54 26.56
C ALA A 308 9.17 12.31 26.57
N SER A 309 9.32 13.26 27.51
CA SER A 309 10.57 14.02 27.68
C SER A 309 11.74 13.13 28.09
N GLU A 310 11.53 12.24 29.06
CA GLU A 310 12.58 11.32 29.51
C GLU A 310 13.11 10.44 28.39
N TYR A 311 12.21 9.78 27.64
CA TYR A 311 12.60 8.93 26.51
C TYR A 311 13.20 9.74 25.33
N ALA A 312 12.70 10.94 25.05
CA ALA A 312 13.26 11.80 24.01
C ALA A 312 14.68 12.26 24.33
N ASP A 313 14.96 12.58 25.61
CA ASP A 313 16.29 12.96 26.07
C ASP A 313 17.27 11.77 26.04
N GLN A 314 16.80 10.59 26.41
CA GLN A 314 17.56 9.34 26.28
C GLN A 314 17.89 9.03 24.81
N ALA A 315 16.91 9.12 23.93
CA ALA A 315 17.10 8.92 22.49
C ALA A 315 18.08 9.96 21.89
N MET A 316 17.98 11.23 22.30
CA MET A 316 18.92 12.28 21.87
C MET A 316 20.35 11.99 22.34
N ALA A 317 20.53 11.50 23.57
CA ALA A 317 21.83 11.14 24.09
C ALA A 317 22.43 9.95 23.32
N SER A 318 21.62 8.94 22.99
CA SER A 318 22.00 7.80 22.18
C SER A 318 22.37 8.22 20.74
N ALA A 319 21.58 9.10 20.11
CA ALA A 319 21.85 9.65 18.78
C ALA A 319 23.19 10.40 18.70
N ARG A 320 23.47 11.24 19.69
CA ARG A 320 24.76 11.95 19.76
C ARG A 320 25.94 11.02 19.98
N ALA A 321 25.75 9.95 20.72
CA ALA A 321 26.79 8.96 20.97
C ALA A 321 27.10 8.10 19.72
N SER A 322 26.15 7.94 18.77
CA SER A 322 26.39 7.27 17.48
C SER A 322 27.19 8.12 16.51
N GLY A 323 27.13 9.46 16.64
CA GLY A 323 27.76 10.41 15.72
C GLY A 323 27.04 10.55 14.38
N ASN A 324 25.89 9.93 14.20
CA ASN A 324 25.05 10.08 13.02
C ASN A 324 24.09 11.27 13.20
N HIS A 325 24.35 12.36 12.50
CA HIS A 325 23.53 13.58 12.58
C HIS A 325 22.04 13.35 12.26
N LEU A 326 21.72 12.49 11.32
CA LEU A 326 20.32 12.21 10.95
C LEU A 326 19.53 11.57 12.10
N ASP A 327 20.19 10.82 12.99
CA ASP A 327 19.54 10.22 14.17
C ASP A 327 19.10 11.29 15.17
N GLU A 328 19.74 12.46 15.21
CA GLU A 328 19.35 13.54 16.09
C GLU A 328 18.05 14.24 15.66
N LEU A 329 17.70 14.21 14.37
CA LEU A 329 16.53 14.92 13.83
C LEU A 329 15.20 14.37 14.37
N TYR A 330 15.10 13.05 14.59
CA TYR A 330 13.88 12.43 15.10
C TYR A 330 13.56 12.80 16.55
N PRO A 331 14.47 12.61 17.53
CA PRO A 331 14.22 13.07 18.90
C PRO A 331 14.06 14.59 18.97
N LEU A 332 14.73 15.37 18.10
CA LEU A 332 14.58 16.83 18.06
C LEU A 332 13.15 17.24 17.65
N LEU A 333 12.54 16.56 16.67
CA LEU A 333 11.13 16.77 16.32
C LEU A 333 10.22 16.45 17.53
N VAL A 334 10.44 15.33 18.22
CA VAL A 334 9.62 14.94 19.40
C VAL A 334 9.80 15.95 20.54
N GLN A 335 11.03 16.40 20.81
CA GLN A 335 11.29 17.45 21.81
C GLN A 335 10.58 18.77 21.45
N GLY A 336 10.54 19.14 20.16
CA GLY A 336 9.77 20.29 19.68
C GLY A 336 8.27 20.12 19.93
N GLN A 337 7.72 18.94 19.66
CA GLN A 337 6.32 18.63 19.95
C GLN A 337 6.01 18.64 21.44
N ILE A 338 6.94 18.21 22.30
CA ILE A 338 6.82 18.29 23.77
C ILE A 338 6.84 19.76 24.21
N ALA A 339 7.76 20.59 23.70
CA ALA A 339 7.82 22.02 23.99
C ALA A 339 6.51 22.73 23.62
N ALA A 340 5.95 22.45 22.42
CA ALA A 340 4.65 22.96 22.00
C ALA A 340 3.53 22.56 22.97
N ARG A 341 3.50 21.31 23.44
CA ARG A 341 2.51 20.84 24.41
C ARG A 341 2.65 21.48 25.79
N ARG A 342 3.87 21.89 26.18
CA ARG A 342 4.15 22.63 27.41
C ARG A 342 3.88 24.14 27.28
N GLY A 343 3.57 24.63 26.08
CA GLY A 343 3.37 26.06 25.80
C GLY A 343 4.66 26.84 25.57
N ASP A 344 5.80 26.17 25.47
CA ASP A 344 7.07 26.81 25.09
C ASP A 344 7.18 26.87 23.57
N THR A 345 6.43 27.81 23.01
CA THR A 345 6.29 27.94 21.53
C THR A 345 7.58 28.38 20.85
N ALA A 346 8.43 29.15 21.56
CA ALA A 346 9.70 29.64 21.03
C ALA A 346 10.73 28.49 20.87
N ASP A 347 10.86 27.62 21.88
CA ASP A 347 11.71 26.42 21.82
C ASP A 347 11.17 25.44 20.77
N ALA A 348 9.83 25.25 20.68
CA ALA A 348 9.20 24.42 19.69
C ALA A 348 9.50 24.91 18.25
N GLU A 349 9.29 26.20 17.97
CA GLU A 349 9.56 26.80 16.65
C GLU A 349 11.05 26.65 16.28
N GLN A 350 11.96 26.89 17.21
CA GLN A 350 13.39 26.74 16.99
C GLN A 350 13.76 25.29 16.59
N ARG A 351 13.28 24.28 17.34
CA ARG A 351 13.59 22.87 17.09
C ARG A 351 13.03 22.41 15.76
N PHE A 352 11.77 22.74 15.47
CA PHE A 352 11.17 22.40 14.19
C PHE A 352 11.90 23.04 13.01
N THR A 353 12.33 24.31 13.15
CA THR A 353 13.08 25.01 12.11
C THR A 353 14.42 24.34 11.82
N VAL A 354 15.13 23.87 12.85
CA VAL A 354 16.39 23.13 12.67
C VAL A 354 16.14 21.85 11.86
N VAL A 355 15.09 21.08 12.18
CA VAL A 355 14.76 19.85 11.43
C VAL A 355 14.33 20.17 10.00
N GLU A 356 13.45 21.18 9.79
CA GLU A 356 12.94 21.55 8.46
C GLU A 356 14.05 22.01 7.51
N GLN A 357 15.03 22.78 8.02
CA GLN A 357 16.11 23.39 7.23
C GLN A 357 17.28 22.45 6.97
N ASP A 358 17.32 21.29 7.59
CA ASP A 358 18.37 20.30 7.34
C ASP A 358 18.31 19.81 5.88
N GLU A 359 19.45 19.93 5.17
CA GLU A 359 19.53 19.58 3.74
C GLU A 359 19.32 18.09 3.49
N ASN A 360 19.68 17.25 4.47
CA ASN A 360 19.56 15.80 4.40
C ASN A 360 18.30 15.26 5.09
N CYS A 361 17.41 16.15 5.53
CA CYS A 361 16.18 15.73 6.21
C CYS A 361 15.32 14.83 5.31
N PRO A 362 15.01 13.59 5.72
CA PRO A 362 14.16 12.72 4.93
C PRO A 362 12.77 13.34 4.69
N ALA A 363 12.22 13.17 3.49
CA ALA A 363 10.95 13.76 3.10
C ALA A 363 9.83 13.49 4.12
N PHE A 364 9.76 12.27 4.64
CA PHE A 364 8.80 11.88 5.67
C PHE A 364 8.93 12.74 6.94
N LEU A 365 10.13 12.92 7.44
CA LEU A 365 10.40 13.73 8.63
C LEU A 365 10.13 15.21 8.36
N LYS A 366 10.45 15.66 7.15
CA LYS A 366 10.26 17.04 6.72
C LYS A 366 8.78 17.43 6.69
N TRP A 367 7.92 16.65 6.06
CA TRP A 367 6.49 17.01 6.04
C TRP A 367 5.83 16.88 7.42
N GLU A 368 6.27 15.93 8.28
CA GLU A 368 5.79 15.84 9.66
C GLU A 368 6.20 17.08 10.49
N THR A 369 7.41 17.59 10.27
CA THR A 369 7.91 18.79 10.90
C THR A 369 7.15 20.04 10.41
N GLN A 370 6.95 20.18 9.12
CA GLN A 370 6.17 21.26 8.52
C GLN A 370 4.71 21.26 9.02
N HIS A 371 4.13 20.07 9.15
CA HIS A 371 2.81 19.89 9.75
C HIS A 371 2.80 20.33 11.22
N SER A 372 3.83 19.97 12.00
CA SER A 372 3.96 20.40 13.41
C SER A 372 4.11 21.92 13.53
N LEU A 373 4.87 22.57 12.63
CA LEU A 373 4.96 24.01 12.53
C LEU A 373 3.62 24.67 12.16
N ALA A 374 2.88 24.07 11.22
CA ALA A 374 1.57 24.58 10.85
C ALA A 374 0.61 24.60 12.05
N ARG A 375 0.58 23.50 12.82
CA ARG A 375 -0.21 23.40 14.04
C ARG A 375 0.22 24.39 15.11
N LEU A 376 1.53 24.55 15.31
CA LEU A 376 2.07 25.55 16.26
C LEU A 376 1.61 26.95 15.91
N TYR A 377 1.72 27.35 14.64
CA TYR A 377 1.29 28.68 14.18
C TYR A 377 -0.23 28.85 14.22
N GLU A 378 -1.00 27.79 14.04
CA GLU A 378 -2.45 27.81 14.22
C GLU A 378 -2.81 28.08 15.68
N ASP A 379 -2.19 27.38 16.63
CA ASP A 379 -2.40 27.54 18.08
C ASP A 379 -1.98 28.93 18.55
N GLU A 380 -0.95 29.54 17.97
CA GLU A 380 -0.52 30.92 18.21
C GLU A 380 -1.38 31.99 17.50
N ASN A 381 -2.41 31.58 16.76
CA ASN A 381 -3.23 32.46 15.94
C ASN A 381 -2.41 33.31 14.91
N ARG A 382 -1.45 32.66 14.25
CA ARG A 382 -0.61 33.18 13.16
C ARG A 382 -1.02 32.54 11.82
N PRO A 383 -2.24 32.86 11.29
CA PRO A 383 -2.87 32.07 10.24
C PRO A 383 -2.12 32.07 8.89
N ASP A 384 -1.42 33.16 8.56
CA ASP A 384 -0.66 33.25 7.30
C ASP A 384 0.58 32.33 7.31
N LEU A 385 1.16 32.10 8.49
CA LEU A 385 2.28 31.18 8.67
C LEU A 385 1.77 29.74 8.69
N ALA A 386 0.67 29.48 9.39
CA ALA A 386 0.03 28.19 9.40
C ALA A 386 -0.36 27.72 7.98
N ASP A 387 -1.01 28.60 7.20
CA ASP A 387 -1.41 28.31 5.81
C ASP A 387 -0.20 27.94 4.95
N ARG A 388 0.90 28.71 5.06
CA ARG A 388 2.15 28.42 4.33
C ARG A 388 2.75 27.07 4.71
N GLN A 389 2.77 26.74 5.99
CA GLN A 389 3.36 25.46 6.46
C GLN A 389 2.49 24.26 6.12
N TYR A 390 1.15 24.36 6.18
CA TYR A 390 0.28 23.32 5.65
C TYR A 390 0.52 23.06 4.16
N GLN A 391 0.60 24.12 3.36
CA GLN A 391 0.89 23.99 1.93
C GLN A 391 2.29 23.44 1.67
N ALA A 392 3.29 23.79 2.45
CA ALA A 392 4.65 23.24 2.35
C ALA A 392 4.67 21.74 2.68
N ALA A 393 3.99 21.32 3.75
CA ALA A 393 3.86 19.93 4.12
C ALA A 393 3.21 19.09 3.02
N LEU A 394 2.10 19.60 2.45
CA LEU A 394 1.43 18.95 1.32
C LEU A 394 2.30 18.93 0.06
N ALA A 395 3.07 19.99 -0.21
CA ALA A 395 3.98 20.01 -1.37
C ALA A 395 5.12 18.98 -1.22
N THR A 396 5.70 18.85 -0.02
CA THR A 396 6.72 17.84 0.30
C THR A 396 6.15 16.43 0.15
N PHE A 397 4.95 16.21 0.66
CA PHE A 397 4.23 14.93 0.55
C PHE A 397 3.93 14.57 -0.93
N GLU A 398 3.42 15.53 -1.71
CA GLU A 398 3.09 15.32 -3.14
C GLU A 398 4.34 15.08 -4.00
N ALA A 399 5.46 15.70 -3.66
CA ALA A 399 6.74 15.41 -4.31
C ALA A 399 7.17 13.96 -4.07
N ALA A 400 7.10 13.51 -2.82
CA ALA A 400 7.43 12.10 -2.49
C ALA A 400 6.46 11.11 -3.15
N ARG A 401 5.16 11.45 -3.26
CA ARG A 401 4.19 10.63 -3.98
C ARG A 401 4.52 10.52 -5.47
N ALA A 402 5.00 11.58 -6.08
CA ALA A 402 5.33 11.60 -7.51
C ALA A 402 6.51 10.67 -7.87
N ASP A 403 7.36 10.33 -6.91
CA ASP A 403 8.47 9.39 -7.10
C ASP A 403 8.01 7.91 -7.07
N VAL A 404 6.81 7.65 -6.56
CA VAL A 404 6.19 6.31 -6.58
C VAL A 404 5.75 5.99 -8.02
N ARG A 405 6.12 4.81 -8.54
CA ARG A 405 5.84 4.42 -9.94
C ARG A 405 4.78 3.34 -10.07
N HIS A 406 4.72 2.42 -9.09
CA HIS A 406 3.77 1.31 -9.13
C HIS A 406 2.38 1.74 -8.73
N GLU A 407 1.38 1.36 -9.52
CA GLU A 407 -0.02 1.74 -9.30
C GLU A 407 -0.55 1.20 -7.96
N ASP A 408 -0.18 -0.03 -7.59
CA ASP A 408 -0.52 -0.62 -6.29
C ASP A 408 0.01 0.21 -5.11
N SER A 409 1.21 0.77 -5.26
CA SER A 409 1.86 1.60 -4.25
C SER A 409 1.19 2.98 -4.13
N HIS A 410 0.71 3.53 -5.24
CA HIS A 410 -0.05 4.80 -5.23
C HIS A 410 -1.35 4.70 -4.43
N LEU A 411 -2.02 3.54 -4.45
CA LEU A 411 -3.30 3.34 -3.77
C LEU A 411 -3.23 3.58 -2.26
N SER A 412 -2.15 3.14 -1.63
CA SER A 412 -1.99 3.23 -0.17
C SER A 412 -1.24 4.49 0.28
N PHE A 413 -0.44 5.10 -0.59
CA PHE A 413 0.49 6.18 -0.21
C PHE A 413 -0.20 7.38 0.45
N LEU A 414 -1.43 7.72 0.03
CA LEU A 414 -2.17 8.86 0.59
C LEU A 414 -2.49 8.69 2.09
N THR A 415 -2.49 7.47 2.60
CA THR A 415 -2.68 7.20 4.04
C THR A 415 -1.68 7.97 4.90
N ASN A 416 -0.44 8.15 4.41
CA ASN A 416 0.61 8.88 5.13
C ASN A 416 0.35 10.40 5.21
N GLY A 417 -0.33 10.96 4.22
CA GLY A 417 -0.66 12.41 4.17
C GLY A 417 -2.02 12.77 4.75
N TRP A 418 -2.85 11.77 5.10
CA TRP A 418 -4.23 12.00 5.48
C TRP A 418 -4.40 13.01 6.62
N ARG A 419 -3.56 12.95 7.66
CA ARG A 419 -3.61 13.87 8.80
C ARG A 419 -3.33 15.33 8.41
N ILE A 420 -2.41 15.55 7.46
CA ILE A 420 -2.10 16.90 6.98
C ILE A 420 -3.30 17.46 6.24
N TYR A 421 -3.95 16.64 5.39
CA TYR A 421 -5.18 17.03 4.71
C TYR A 421 -6.30 17.31 5.69
N ASP A 422 -6.51 16.45 6.70
CA ASP A 422 -7.57 16.62 7.70
C ASP A 422 -7.43 17.93 8.46
N ASP A 423 -6.25 18.17 9.07
CA ASP A 423 -5.99 19.40 9.82
C ASP A 423 -6.08 20.64 8.93
N TYR A 424 -5.56 20.58 7.70
CA TYR A 424 -5.64 21.73 6.80
C TYR A 424 -7.06 22.04 6.32
N ILE A 425 -7.89 21.04 6.07
CA ILE A 425 -9.32 21.21 5.75
C ILE A 425 -10.04 21.86 6.93
N HIS A 426 -9.78 21.39 8.17
CA HIS A 426 -10.31 22.00 9.38
C HIS A 426 -9.89 23.47 9.50
N PHE A 427 -8.60 23.74 9.32
CA PHE A 427 -8.05 25.09 9.34
C PHE A 427 -8.76 26.03 8.36
N LEU A 428 -8.98 25.57 7.11
CA LEU A 428 -9.66 26.36 6.09
C LEU A 428 -11.15 26.60 6.42
N VAL A 429 -11.85 25.55 6.89
CA VAL A 429 -13.27 25.64 7.29
C VAL A 429 -13.44 26.62 8.46
N ALA A 430 -12.60 26.54 9.49
CA ALA A 430 -12.64 27.44 10.65
C ALA A 430 -12.48 28.93 10.26
N ARG A 431 -11.85 29.20 9.11
CA ARG A 431 -11.64 30.54 8.57
C ARG A 431 -12.65 30.94 7.49
N GLY A 432 -13.74 30.18 7.32
CA GLY A 432 -14.77 30.47 6.34
C GLY A 432 -14.35 30.21 4.89
N LYS A 433 -13.20 29.55 4.64
CA LYS A 433 -12.70 29.22 3.30
C LYS A 433 -13.24 27.86 2.83
N SER A 434 -14.57 27.67 2.88
CA SER A 434 -15.24 26.40 2.59
C SER A 434 -14.97 25.86 1.18
N ASP A 435 -14.89 26.74 0.18
CA ASP A 435 -14.63 26.38 -1.21
C ASP A 435 -13.18 25.89 -1.40
N ASP A 436 -12.23 26.52 -0.70
CA ASP A 436 -10.84 26.05 -0.69
C ASP A 436 -10.71 24.70 0.03
N ALA A 437 -11.41 24.53 1.15
CA ALA A 437 -11.46 23.25 1.86
C ALA A 437 -12.01 22.13 0.97
N LEU A 438 -13.12 22.36 0.27
CA LEU A 438 -13.68 21.39 -0.70
C LEU A 438 -12.68 21.08 -1.84
N ARG A 439 -11.98 22.10 -2.33
CA ARG A 439 -10.99 21.96 -3.40
C ARG A 439 -9.83 21.05 -2.99
N TRP A 440 -9.31 21.21 -1.76
CA TRP A 440 -8.26 20.36 -1.22
C TRP A 440 -8.77 18.95 -0.90
N ALA A 441 -9.98 18.83 -0.32
CA ALA A 441 -10.61 17.57 -0.07
C ALA A 441 -10.84 16.75 -1.36
N ASP A 442 -11.36 17.38 -2.42
CA ASP A 442 -11.54 16.71 -3.72
C ASP A 442 -10.21 16.40 -4.42
N TYR A 443 -9.18 17.23 -4.22
CA TYR A 443 -7.86 16.99 -4.78
C TYR A 443 -7.21 15.73 -4.20
N SER A 444 -7.45 15.39 -2.95
CA SER A 444 -6.97 14.16 -2.34
C SER A 444 -7.73 12.90 -2.81
N ARG A 445 -8.81 13.05 -3.61
CA ARG A 445 -9.68 11.94 -4.01
C ARG A 445 -9.35 11.36 -5.37
N ALA A 446 -9.42 10.02 -5.45
CA ALA A 446 -9.33 9.25 -6.69
C ALA A 446 -8.14 9.66 -7.57
N ARG A 447 -7.00 9.94 -6.96
CA ARG A 447 -5.80 10.44 -7.65
C ARG A 447 -5.26 9.43 -8.64
N THR A 448 -5.09 8.18 -8.20
CA THR A 448 -4.60 7.08 -9.04
C THR A 448 -5.57 6.79 -10.17
N LEU A 449 -6.88 6.80 -9.87
CA LEU A 449 -7.92 6.65 -10.88
C LEU A 449 -7.86 7.79 -11.91
N ALA A 450 -7.79 9.06 -11.46
CA ALA A 450 -7.76 10.23 -12.33
C ALA A 450 -6.52 10.25 -13.23
N GLU A 451 -5.34 9.97 -12.68
CA GLU A 451 -4.07 9.88 -13.42
C GLU A 451 -4.15 8.81 -14.52
N GLY A 452 -4.72 7.66 -14.20
CA GLY A 452 -4.92 6.59 -15.15
C GLY A 452 -5.93 6.88 -16.25
N LEU A 453 -6.88 7.77 -16.01
CA LEU A 453 -7.80 8.28 -17.02
C LEU A 453 -7.23 9.43 -17.84
N GLY A 454 -5.94 9.77 -17.64
CA GLY A 454 -5.29 10.87 -18.34
C GLY A 454 -5.72 12.26 -17.85
N ILE A 455 -6.32 12.36 -16.67
CA ILE A 455 -6.60 13.64 -16.00
C ILE A 455 -5.28 14.10 -15.36
N PRO A 456 -4.65 15.16 -15.89
CA PRO A 456 -3.30 15.52 -15.44
C PRO A 456 -3.30 15.95 -13.97
N PRO A 457 -2.27 15.56 -13.19
CA PRO A 457 -2.05 16.13 -11.87
C PRO A 457 -1.80 17.63 -11.97
N ALA A 458 -2.04 18.37 -10.91
CA ALA A 458 -1.72 19.80 -10.88
C ALA A 458 -0.21 20.00 -11.11
N LYS A 459 0.16 20.70 -12.15
CA LYS A 459 1.58 20.99 -12.51
C LYS A 459 2.25 22.04 -11.62
N SER A 460 1.59 22.52 -10.58
CA SER A 460 2.01 23.73 -9.85
C SER A 460 2.16 23.46 -8.36
N VAL A 461 3.24 23.99 -7.80
CA VAL A 461 3.46 24.17 -6.35
C VAL A 461 2.36 25.05 -5.70
N ALA A 462 1.51 25.69 -6.50
CA ALA A 462 0.48 26.64 -6.06
C ALA A 462 -0.84 25.98 -5.60
N GLY A 463 -0.86 24.66 -5.36
CA GLY A 463 -2.05 23.95 -4.86
C GLY A 463 -2.98 23.41 -5.96
N PRO A 464 -4.12 22.79 -5.56
CA PRO A 464 -5.04 22.14 -6.49
C PRO A 464 -5.65 23.13 -7.50
N PRO A 465 -5.95 22.67 -8.74
CA PRO A 465 -6.61 23.54 -9.72
C PRO A 465 -8.03 23.93 -9.27
N PRO A 466 -8.59 25.04 -9.80
CA PRO A 466 -9.94 25.49 -9.44
C PRO A 466 -11.00 24.39 -9.63
N LEU A 467 -11.93 24.29 -8.70
CA LEU A 467 -13.05 23.37 -8.73
C LEU A 467 -14.37 24.14 -8.88
N ARG A 468 -15.13 23.83 -9.95
CA ARG A 468 -16.44 24.44 -10.22
C ARG A 468 -17.58 23.50 -9.85
N ALA A 469 -17.72 23.22 -8.56
CA ALA A 469 -18.62 22.20 -8.04
C ALA A 469 -20.08 22.34 -8.50
N GLN A 470 -20.63 23.58 -8.55
CA GLN A 470 -22.00 23.86 -8.99
C GLN A 470 -22.20 23.61 -10.50
N GLU A 471 -21.14 23.83 -11.32
CA GLU A 471 -21.21 23.50 -12.75
C GLU A 471 -21.22 21.99 -12.97
N ILE A 472 -20.52 21.25 -12.12
CA ILE A 472 -20.56 19.78 -12.11
C ILE A 472 -21.98 19.32 -11.78
N ALA A 473 -22.57 19.82 -10.70
CA ALA A 473 -23.95 19.52 -10.31
C ALA A 473 -24.97 19.81 -11.44
N ARG A 474 -24.82 20.96 -12.12
CA ARG A 474 -25.63 21.29 -13.30
C ARG A 474 -25.42 20.30 -14.44
N GLY A 475 -24.16 19.91 -14.68
CA GLY A 475 -23.82 19.01 -15.76
C GLY A 475 -24.39 17.60 -15.58
N VAL A 476 -24.36 17.06 -14.37
CA VAL A 476 -24.93 15.75 -14.05
C VAL A 476 -26.42 15.80 -13.76
N LYS A 477 -27.02 17.00 -13.72
CA LYS A 477 -28.45 17.27 -13.42
C LYS A 477 -28.85 16.65 -12.09
N GLY A 478 -28.05 16.82 -11.05
CA GLY A 478 -28.27 16.23 -9.74
C GLY A 478 -27.68 17.04 -8.58
N THR A 479 -27.88 16.55 -7.38
CA THR A 479 -27.25 17.05 -6.17
C THR A 479 -26.07 16.16 -5.82
N LEU A 480 -24.95 16.75 -5.44
CA LEU A 480 -23.74 16.04 -5.03
C LEU A 480 -23.61 16.12 -3.52
N LEU A 481 -23.42 14.99 -2.87
CA LEU A 481 -23.13 14.90 -1.44
C LEU A 481 -21.68 14.43 -1.30
N PHE A 482 -20.82 15.38 -0.97
CA PHE A 482 -19.38 15.13 -0.81
C PHE A 482 -19.05 15.06 0.69
N TYR A 483 -18.51 13.93 1.13
CA TYR A 483 -18.19 13.68 2.53
C TYR A 483 -16.70 13.78 2.79
N TRP A 484 -16.35 14.29 3.96
CA TRP A 484 -15.04 14.21 4.58
C TRP A 484 -15.19 13.68 5.99
N LEU A 485 -14.61 12.51 6.28
CA LEU A 485 -14.60 11.94 7.63
C LEU A 485 -13.30 12.32 8.32
N GLY A 486 -13.35 13.37 9.15
CA GLY A 486 -12.23 13.79 9.96
C GLY A 486 -12.19 13.10 11.32
N GLU A 487 -11.04 13.14 11.96
CA GLU A 487 -10.83 12.49 13.25
C GLU A 487 -11.69 13.12 14.36
N ASN A 488 -11.69 14.44 14.44
CA ASN A 488 -12.39 15.21 15.47
C ASN A 488 -13.68 15.83 14.99
N GLN A 489 -13.79 16.10 13.69
CA GLN A 489 -14.94 16.73 13.06
C GLN A 489 -15.02 16.28 11.61
N SER A 490 -16.17 15.81 11.16
CA SER A 490 -16.43 15.48 9.77
C SER A 490 -17.25 16.57 9.08
N TYR A 491 -17.30 16.53 7.75
CA TYR A 491 -18.01 17.51 6.94
C TYR A 491 -18.80 16.88 5.81
N LEU A 492 -19.92 17.51 5.48
CA LEU A 492 -20.70 17.26 4.29
C LEU A 492 -20.82 18.56 3.48
N TRP A 493 -20.35 18.56 2.24
CA TRP A 493 -20.73 19.57 1.25
C TRP A 493 -21.91 19.08 0.44
N ALA A 494 -23.06 19.76 0.61
CA ALA A 494 -24.25 19.56 -0.20
C ALA A 494 -24.22 20.55 -1.39
N ILE A 495 -23.96 20.03 -2.59
CA ILE A 495 -23.70 20.82 -3.78
C ILE A 495 -24.86 20.63 -4.75
N SER A 496 -25.59 21.72 -5.01
CA SER A 496 -26.67 21.76 -6.00
C SER A 496 -26.31 22.72 -7.14
N PRO A 497 -27.05 22.73 -8.25
CA PRO A 497 -26.90 23.74 -9.31
C PRO A 497 -27.05 25.20 -8.83
N ARG A 498 -27.68 25.40 -7.65
CA ARG A 498 -28.00 26.72 -7.10
C ARG A 498 -26.99 27.20 -6.07
N GLY A 499 -26.29 26.32 -5.40
CA GLY A 499 -25.34 26.64 -4.33
C GLY A 499 -24.66 25.45 -3.72
N THR A 500 -23.65 25.73 -2.91
CA THR A 500 -22.92 24.76 -2.08
C THR A 500 -23.15 25.12 -0.62
N GLY A 501 -23.61 24.17 0.16
CA GLY A 501 -23.76 24.27 1.61
C GLY A 501 -22.74 23.38 2.30
N LEU A 502 -22.04 23.90 3.32
CA LEU A 502 -21.19 23.11 4.21
C LEU A 502 -21.94 22.80 5.50
N ILE A 503 -21.93 21.54 5.89
CA ILE A 503 -22.64 21.01 7.06
C ILE A 503 -21.61 20.26 7.92
N PRO A 504 -21.40 20.65 9.18
CA PRO A 504 -20.57 19.88 10.10
C PRO A 504 -21.28 18.58 10.49
N LEU A 505 -20.52 17.50 10.55
CA LEU A 505 -20.96 16.18 10.97
C LEU A 505 -20.21 15.73 12.22
N PRO A 506 -20.68 14.70 12.97
CA PRO A 506 -19.93 14.10 14.06
C PRO A 506 -18.54 13.60 13.64
N PRO A 507 -17.66 13.33 14.62
CA PRO A 507 -16.35 12.70 14.32
C PRO A 507 -16.47 11.40 13.52
N GLY A 508 -15.51 11.15 12.64
CA GLY A 508 -15.46 9.93 11.82
C GLY A 508 -15.61 8.64 12.63
N PRO A 509 -14.91 8.45 13.76
CA PRO A 509 -15.03 7.25 14.58
C PRO A 509 -16.44 6.97 15.11
N GLU A 510 -17.24 8.01 15.37
CA GLU A 510 -18.65 7.85 15.79
C GLU A 510 -19.52 7.34 14.64
N ILE A 511 -19.31 7.89 13.45
CA ILE A 511 -19.97 7.45 12.21
C ILE A 511 -19.58 6.01 11.89
N ASP A 512 -18.29 5.67 12.00
CA ASP A 512 -17.76 4.33 11.76
C ASP A 512 -18.39 3.28 12.68
N ALA A 513 -18.52 3.60 13.97
CA ALA A 513 -19.11 2.70 14.95
C ALA A 513 -20.58 2.41 14.63
N ALA A 514 -21.37 3.43 14.28
CA ALA A 514 -22.78 3.27 13.88
C ALA A 514 -22.88 2.47 12.58
N LEU A 515 -22.03 2.75 11.59
CA LEU A 515 -22.00 2.03 10.33
C LEU A 515 -21.67 0.54 10.51
N GLN A 516 -20.70 0.19 11.34
CA GLN A 516 -20.34 -1.20 11.60
C GLN A 516 -21.51 -1.98 12.22
N ARG A 517 -22.27 -1.37 13.15
CA ARG A 517 -23.45 -2.00 13.75
C ARG A 517 -24.56 -2.15 12.70
N TYR A 518 -24.84 -1.09 11.95
CA TYR A 518 -25.86 -1.11 10.90
C TYR A 518 -25.57 -2.16 9.82
N ARG A 519 -24.31 -2.27 9.39
CA ARG A 519 -23.90 -3.29 8.40
C ARG A 519 -24.16 -4.72 8.89
N LYS A 520 -23.98 -5.00 10.18
CA LYS A 520 -24.35 -6.32 10.74
C LYS A 520 -25.85 -6.59 10.62
N THR A 521 -26.70 -5.58 10.82
CA THR A 521 -28.14 -5.70 10.62
C THR A 521 -28.47 -5.96 9.15
N LEU A 522 -27.88 -5.19 8.21
CA LEU A 522 -28.12 -5.33 6.76
C LEU A 522 -27.76 -6.71 6.22
N LEU A 523 -26.67 -7.31 6.72
CA LEU A 523 -26.20 -8.64 6.30
C LEU A 523 -26.85 -9.77 7.12
N GLY A 524 -27.66 -9.41 8.14
CA GLY A 524 -28.34 -10.35 8.99
C GLY A 524 -29.69 -10.83 8.39
N PRO A 525 -30.33 -11.79 9.06
CA PRO A 525 -31.60 -12.35 8.57
C PRO A 525 -32.81 -11.42 8.77
N GLN A 526 -32.68 -10.37 9.57
CA GLN A 526 -33.79 -9.46 9.91
C GLN A 526 -33.79 -8.26 8.96
N ASP A 527 -34.99 -7.88 8.53
CA ASP A 527 -35.21 -6.63 7.77
C ASP A 527 -34.99 -5.42 8.70
N ALA A 528 -34.01 -4.56 8.36
CA ALA A 528 -33.67 -3.37 9.15
C ALA A 528 -34.83 -2.40 9.31
N LEU A 529 -35.68 -2.25 8.28
CA LEU A 529 -36.87 -1.41 8.35
C LEU A 529 -37.91 -2.01 9.32
N ALA A 530 -38.17 -3.31 9.20
CA ALA A 530 -39.16 -3.99 10.05
C ALA A 530 -38.72 -4.04 11.53
N SER A 531 -37.42 -4.16 11.80
CA SER A 531 -36.88 -4.10 13.16
C SER A 531 -36.78 -2.69 13.72
N GLY A 532 -36.94 -1.67 12.86
CA GLY A 532 -36.82 -0.27 13.26
C GLY A 532 -35.42 0.12 13.68
N ASP A 533 -34.41 -0.34 12.97
CA ASP A 533 -32.98 -0.18 13.30
C ASP A 533 -32.61 1.27 13.64
N GLY A 534 -32.03 1.44 14.85
CA GLY A 534 -31.70 2.77 15.38
C GLY A 534 -30.49 3.39 14.66
N ASP A 535 -29.50 2.58 14.30
CA ASP A 535 -28.29 3.04 13.62
C ASP A 535 -28.61 3.45 12.17
N GLY A 536 -29.46 2.72 11.46
CA GLY A 536 -29.91 3.08 10.12
C GLY A 536 -30.67 4.42 10.08
N ARG A 537 -31.50 4.70 11.11
CA ARG A 537 -32.17 6.01 11.27
C ARG A 537 -31.20 7.11 11.67
N TRP A 538 -30.26 6.82 12.56
CA TRP A 538 -29.25 7.77 13.00
C TRP A 538 -28.36 8.17 11.83
N LEU A 539 -27.89 7.21 11.04
CA LEU A 539 -27.07 7.48 9.85
C LEU A 539 -27.83 8.33 8.83
N TYR A 540 -29.12 8.06 8.58
CA TYR A 540 -29.92 8.91 7.71
C TYR A 540 -29.98 10.36 8.22
N ARG A 541 -30.30 10.54 9.50
CA ARG A 541 -30.43 11.87 10.13
C ARG A 541 -29.12 12.63 10.15
N THR A 542 -28.00 11.92 10.25
CA THR A 542 -26.66 12.50 10.31
C THR A 542 -26.11 12.81 8.90
N LEU A 543 -26.25 11.87 7.98
CA LEU A 543 -25.57 11.95 6.69
C LEU A 543 -26.41 12.58 5.57
N VAL A 544 -27.73 12.45 5.62
CA VAL A 544 -28.62 12.83 4.51
C VAL A 544 -29.58 13.96 4.89
N ALA A 545 -30.29 13.84 5.99
CA ALA A 545 -31.34 14.80 6.38
C ALA A 545 -30.86 16.26 6.45
N PRO A 546 -29.62 16.59 6.89
CA PRO A 546 -29.14 17.96 6.91
C PRO A 546 -29.04 18.62 5.52
N ALA A 547 -28.91 17.82 4.46
CA ALA A 547 -28.88 18.28 3.08
C ALA A 547 -30.28 18.35 2.42
N GLN A 548 -31.35 18.06 3.15
CA GLN A 548 -32.69 17.88 2.58
C GLN A 548 -33.23 19.13 1.82
N GLN A 549 -32.81 20.33 2.21
CA GLN A 549 -33.15 21.57 1.46
C GLN A 549 -32.57 21.58 0.01
N SER A 550 -31.51 20.81 -0.23
CA SER A 550 -30.91 20.65 -1.55
C SER A 550 -31.44 19.44 -2.33
N LEU A 551 -32.33 18.62 -1.70
CA LEU A 551 -32.86 17.40 -2.25
C LEU A 551 -34.38 17.58 -2.51
N HIS A 552 -34.84 17.08 -3.67
CA HIS A 552 -36.29 17.01 -3.97
C HIS A 552 -36.68 15.54 -4.05
N LYS A 553 -37.98 15.28 -3.98
CA LYS A 553 -38.47 13.91 -4.23
C LYS A 553 -38.02 13.47 -5.65
N ASP A 554 -37.60 12.22 -5.77
CA ASP A 554 -37.03 11.63 -6.98
C ASP A 554 -35.76 12.32 -7.50
N ALA A 555 -35.03 13.04 -6.61
CA ALA A 555 -33.77 13.66 -6.95
C ALA A 555 -32.71 12.63 -7.41
N ARG A 556 -31.88 13.02 -8.38
CA ARG A 556 -30.63 12.32 -8.67
C ARG A 556 -29.58 12.79 -7.67
N VAL A 557 -29.01 11.89 -6.91
CA VAL A 557 -28.02 12.17 -5.88
C VAL A 557 -26.73 11.41 -6.19
N PHE A 558 -25.65 12.15 -6.29
CA PHE A 558 -24.31 11.60 -6.47
C PHE A 558 -23.58 11.65 -5.14
N ILE A 559 -23.19 10.51 -4.64
CA ILE A 559 -22.44 10.37 -3.38
C ILE A 559 -20.94 10.31 -3.71
N VAL A 560 -20.15 11.18 -3.09
CA VAL A 560 -18.70 11.05 -3.04
C VAL A 560 -18.35 10.68 -1.59
N PRO A 561 -18.26 9.37 -1.30
CA PRO A 561 -18.07 8.88 0.06
C PRO A 561 -16.63 9.05 0.52
N ASP A 562 -16.41 9.03 1.83
CA ASP A 562 -15.10 8.98 2.45
C ASP A 562 -14.96 7.81 3.40
N GLY A 563 -13.73 7.30 3.56
CA GLY A 563 -13.40 6.32 4.57
C GLY A 563 -14.35 5.13 4.57
N SER A 564 -14.91 4.82 5.71
CA SER A 564 -15.83 3.71 5.91
C SER A 564 -17.15 3.86 5.14
N LEU A 565 -17.56 5.09 4.77
CA LEU A 565 -18.77 5.33 3.98
C LEU A 565 -18.74 4.67 2.61
N ASN A 566 -17.57 4.30 2.11
CA ASN A 566 -17.45 3.47 0.90
C ASN A 566 -18.08 2.07 1.04
N ASN A 567 -18.25 1.59 2.27
CA ASN A 567 -18.92 0.31 2.58
C ASN A 567 -20.41 0.46 2.91
N LEU A 568 -20.95 1.69 2.83
CA LEU A 568 -22.36 1.97 3.07
C LEU A 568 -23.15 1.98 1.76
N ASN A 569 -24.19 1.17 1.69
CA ASN A 569 -25.20 1.39 0.67
C ASN A 569 -26.20 2.44 1.19
N PHE A 570 -26.03 3.69 0.74
CA PHE A 570 -26.89 4.81 1.17
C PHE A 570 -28.38 4.58 0.86
N GLU A 571 -28.71 3.79 -0.14
CA GLU A 571 -30.11 3.45 -0.50
C GLU A 571 -30.85 2.75 0.60
N THR A 572 -30.13 2.06 1.52
CA THR A 572 -30.70 1.31 2.65
C THR A 572 -30.99 2.16 3.89
N LEU A 573 -30.58 3.43 3.90
CA LEU A 573 -30.78 4.29 5.06
C LEU A 573 -32.26 4.48 5.37
N LEU A 574 -32.61 4.55 6.66
CA LEU A 574 -33.97 4.54 7.12
C LEU A 574 -34.53 5.95 7.32
N VAL A 575 -35.46 6.33 6.48
CA VAL A 575 -36.27 7.56 6.62
C VAL A 575 -37.37 7.29 7.67
N GLY A 576 -37.52 8.18 8.65
CA GLY A 576 -38.45 7.97 9.76
C GLY A 576 -39.85 8.53 9.51
N GLU A 577 -39.96 9.66 8.83
CA GLU A 577 -41.22 10.40 8.64
C GLU A 577 -41.48 10.70 7.16
N PRO A 578 -42.73 10.78 6.69
CA PRO A 578 -43.97 10.63 7.45
C PRO A 578 -44.31 9.16 7.80
N ALA A 579 -43.73 8.20 7.08
CA ALA A 579 -43.79 6.77 7.35
C ALA A 579 -42.42 6.13 7.17
N PRO A 580 -42.04 5.16 8.00
CA PRO A 580 -40.73 4.50 7.85
C PRO A 580 -40.58 3.82 6.47
N HIS A 581 -39.49 4.13 5.76
CA HIS A 581 -39.14 3.55 4.45
C HIS A 581 -37.65 3.64 4.18
N TYR A 582 -37.18 2.98 3.14
CA TYR A 582 -35.79 3.07 2.70
C TYR A 582 -35.57 4.29 1.80
N TRP A 583 -34.44 4.98 1.92
CA TRP A 583 -34.17 6.20 1.17
C TRP A 583 -34.15 6.01 -0.36
N ILE A 584 -33.96 4.78 -0.87
CA ILE A 584 -34.09 4.49 -2.31
C ILE A 584 -35.51 4.85 -2.85
N GLU A 585 -36.54 4.87 -1.99
CA GLU A 585 -37.90 5.22 -2.40
C GLU A 585 -38.03 6.72 -2.71
N ASP A 586 -37.17 7.56 -2.15
CA ASP A 586 -37.14 9.01 -2.33
C ASP A 586 -36.15 9.52 -3.37
N ALA A 587 -35.04 8.78 -3.63
CA ALA A 587 -33.92 9.29 -4.43
C ALA A 587 -33.32 8.23 -5.35
N THR A 588 -32.76 8.68 -6.45
CA THR A 588 -31.89 7.87 -7.33
C THR A 588 -30.44 8.12 -6.96
N ILE A 589 -29.73 7.09 -6.47
CA ILE A 589 -28.41 7.22 -5.87
C ILE A 589 -27.33 6.60 -6.77
N THR A 590 -26.23 7.34 -6.94
CA THR A 590 -25.07 6.92 -7.73
C THR A 590 -23.79 7.27 -6.96
N ASN A 591 -22.81 6.38 -6.93
CA ASN A 591 -21.50 6.63 -6.33
C ASN A 591 -20.52 7.22 -7.34
N ALA A 592 -19.74 8.21 -6.91
CA ALA A 592 -18.67 8.81 -7.68
C ALA A 592 -17.38 8.88 -6.85
N SER A 593 -16.24 8.71 -7.49
CA SER A 593 -14.95 8.67 -6.79
C SER A 593 -14.42 10.06 -6.40
N SER A 594 -14.69 11.08 -7.23
CA SER A 594 -14.36 12.49 -6.95
C SER A 594 -15.18 13.43 -7.85
N LEU A 595 -15.25 14.70 -7.48
CA LEU A 595 -15.91 15.73 -8.30
C LEU A 595 -15.17 15.96 -9.63
N ARG A 596 -13.84 15.88 -9.62
CA ARG A 596 -13.01 16.05 -10.84
C ARG A 596 -13.22 14.92 -11.82
N VAL A 597 -13.26 13.68 -11.36
CA VAL A 597 -13.57 12.52 -12.19
C VAL A 597 -14.98 12.65 -12.75
N LEU A 598 -15.95 13.07 -11.93
CA LEU A 598 -17.33 13.30 -12.35
C LEU A 598 -17.48 14.48 -13.34
N ALA A 599 -16.56 15.44 -13.32
CA ALA A 599 -16.54 16.58 -14.25
C ALA A 599 -16.16 16.19 -15.68
N THR A 600 -15.55 15.04 -15.89
CA THR A 600 -15.19 14.56 -17.22
C THR A 600 -16.43 14.31 -18.08
N SER A 601 -16.29 14.45 -19.39
CA SER A 601 -17.37 14.14 -20.30
C SER A 601 -16.91 13.11 -21.33
N TYR A 602 -17.78 12.19 -21.67
CA TYR A 602 -17.51 11.16 -22.68
C TYR A 602 -18.56 11.19 -23.78
N GLN A 603 -18.17 10.77 -24.97
CA GLN A 603 -19.11 10.58 -26.08
C GLN A 603 -19.68 9.16 -26.02
N SER A 604 -20.95 9.06 -25.64
CA SER A 604 -21.69 7.81 -25.78
C SER A 604 -22.14 7.67 -27.22
N ASP A 605 -21.72 6.61 -27.91
CA ASP A 605 -22.24 6.27 -29.23
C ASP A 605 -23.55 5.50 -29.09
N LYS A 606 -24.64 6.23 -28.93
CA LYS A 606 -25.99 5.66 -28.80
C LYS A 606 -26.42 4.79 -30.00
N ARG A 607 -25.67 4.80 -31.09
CA ARG A 607 -25.97 4.01 -32.28
C ARG A 607 -25.41 2.60 -32.28
N ARG A 608 -24.50 2.31 -31.34
CA ARG A 608 -23.81 1.02 -31.22
C ARG A 608 -24.08 0.38 -29.90
N ARG A 609 -25.28 -0.19 -29.72
CA ARG A 609 -25.59 -0.98 -28.53
C ARG A 609 -25.08 -2.40 -28.75
N SER A 610 -23.88 -2.72 -28.27
CA SER A 610 -23.21 -4.02 -28.41
C SER A 610 -22.92 -4.62 -27.03
N LEU A 611 -23.04 -5.96 -26.91
CA LEU A 611 -22.88 -6.71 -25.68
C LEU A 611 -21.73 -7.71 -25.77
N LEU A 612 -20.84 -7.69 -24.80
CA LEU A 612 -19.94 -8.79 -24.44
C LEU A 612 -20.48 -9.45 -23.17
N LEU A 613 -20.93 -10.72 -23.27
CA LEU A 613 -21.51 -11.48 -22.17
C LEU A 613 -20.65 -12.70 -21.86
N ILE A 614 -20.13 -12.77 -20.63
CA ILE A 614 -19.23 -13.84 -20.21
C ILE A 614 -19.72 -14.44 -18.91
N GLY A 615 -20.02 -15.74 -18.90
CA GLY A 615 -20.51 -16.34 -17.65
C GLY A 615 -20.90 -17.80 -17.78
N ASN A 616 -21.64 -18.29 -16.76
CA ASN A 616 -22.04 -19.69 -16.64
C ASN A 616 -20.84 -20.66 -16.86
N SER A 617 -19.72 -20.32 -16.21
CA SER A 617 -18.45 -21.03 -16.36
C SER A 617 -18.53 -22.48 -15.86
N VAL A 618 -17.68 -23.34 -16.41
CA VAL A 618 -17.42 -24.67 -15.83
C VAL A 618 -16.66 -24.46 -14.52
N PRO A 619 -17.12 -25.05 -13.39
CA PRO A 619 -16.43 -24.97 -12.12
C PRO A 619 -14.94 -25.34 -12.23
N PRO A 620 -14.02 -24.45 -11.89
CA PRO A 620 -12.59 -24.75 -11.98
C PRO A 620 -12.11 -25.75 -10.89
N ASN A 621 -12.82 -25.76 -9.76
CA ASN A 621 -12.62 -26.66 -8.61
C ASN A 621 -13.85 -26.63 -7.68
N ASP A 622 -13.83 -27.43 -6.62
CA ASP A 622 -14.95 -27.57 -5.67
C ASP A 622 -15.25 -26.30 -4.84
N LYS A 623 -14.30 -25.37 -4.78
CA LYS A 623 -14.48 -24.09 -4.07
C LYS A 623 -15.47 -23.16 -4.79
N TYR A 624 -15.61 -23.31 -6.10
CA TYR A 624 -16.46 -22.46 -6.94
C TYR A 624 -17.49 -23.33 -7.67
N PRO A 625 -18.60 -23.71 -7.02
CA PRO A 625 -19.61 -24.57 -7.64
C PRO A 625 -20.33 -23.88 -8.80
N ALA A 626 -21.06 -24.65 -9.60
CA ALA A 626 -21.90 -24.08 -10.66
C ALA A 626 -22.96 -23.13 -10.08
N LEU A 627 -23.22 -22.03 -10.77
CA LEU A 627 -24.30 -21.10 -10.43
C LEU A 627 -25.61 -21.55 -11.11
N PRO A 628 -26.63 -21.97 -10.33
CA PRO A 628 -27.84 -22.61 -10.91
C PRO A 628 -28.58 -21.70 -11.90
N ASN A 629 -28.70 -20.41 -11.63
CA ASN A 629 -29.46 -19.47 -12.43
C ASN A 629 -28.63 -18.72 -13.47
N ALA A 630 -27.32 -19.02 -13.61
CA ALA A 630 -26.43 -18.30 -14.52
C ALA A 630 -26.89 -18.33 -15.99
N SER A 631 -27.38 -19.49 -16.47
CA SER A 631 -27.88 -19.62 -17.85
C SER A 631 -29.11 -18.75 -18.06
N ALA A 632 -30.08 -18.82 -17.15
CA ALA A 632 -31.31 -18.03 -17.27
C ALA A 632 -31.04 -16.51 -17.22
N GLN A 633 -30.10 -16.09 -16.36
CA GLN A 633 -29.66 -14.69 -16.31
C GLN A 633 -29.02 -14.25 -17.63
N MET A 634 -28.11 -15.07 -18.21
CA MET A 634 -27.45 -14.76 -19.47
C MET A 634 -28.46 -14.67 -20.63
N ASP A 635 -29.39 -15.61 -20.72
CA ASP A 635 -30.42 -15.64 -21.74
C ASP A 635 -31.35 -14.39 -21.66
N SER A 636 -31.70 -14.01 -20.42
CA SER A 636 -32.49 -12.80 -20.16
C SER A 636 -31.76 -11.53 -20.62
N VAL A 637 -30.47 -11.39 -20.30
CA VAL A 637 -29.66 -10.20 -20.67
C VAL A 637 -29.45 -10.15 -22.19
N ALA A 638 -29.10 -11.25 -22.81
CA ALA A 638 -28.88 -11.33 -24.26
C ALA A 638 -30.15 -10.96 -25.06
N GLY A 639 -31.35 -11.33 -24.58
CA GLY A 639 -32.62 -11.04 -25.23
C GLY A 639 -32.89 -9.53 -25.49
N TYR A 640 -32.16 -8.62 -24.85
CA TYR A 640 -32.28 -7.17 -25.07
C TYR A 640 -31.28 -6.62 -26.11
N PHE A 641 -30.47 -7.48 -26.73
CA PHE A 641 -29.49 -7.08 -27.75
C PHE A 641 -29.73 -7.83 -29.06
N PRO A 642 -29.49 -7.18 -30.22
CA PRO A 642 -29.55 -7.90 -31.49
C PRO A 642 -28.42 -8.94 -31.57
N ALA A 643 -28.72 -10.14 -32.07
CA ALA A 643 -27.75 -11.23 -32.18
C ALA A 643 -26.49 -10.88 -33.01
N ALA A 644 -26.61 -9.93 -33.93
CA ALA A 644 -25.47 -9.41 -34.74
C ALA A 644 -24.57 -8.44 -33.97
N GLN A 645 -24.96 -8.03 -32.75
CA GLN A 645 -24.24 -7.06 -31.89
C GLN A 645 -23.88 -7.65 -30.52
N GLU A 646 -23.97 -8.96 -30.38
CA GLU A 646 -23.60 -9.67 -29.17
C GLU A 646 -22.47 -10.66 -29.41
N GLN A 647 -21.61 -10.79 -28.39
CA GLN A 647 -20.62 -11.87 -28.29
C GLN A 647 -20.76 -12.54 -26.93
N ILE A 648 -21.10 -13.82 -26.95
CA ILE A 648 -21.41 -14.59 -25.75
C ILE A 648 -20.37 -15.69 -25.58
N PHE A 649 -19.73 -15.73 -24.40
CA PHE A 649 -18.87 -16.80 -23.97
C PHE A 649 -19.49 -17.52 -22.77
N ALA A 650 -19.87 -18.79 -22.94
CA ALA A 650 -20.48 -19.59 -21.89
C ALA A 650 -19.72 -20.91 -21.69
N ARG A 651 -19.95 -21.58 -20.58
CA ARG A 651 -19.33 -22.87 -20.26
C ARG A 651 -17.81 -22.84 -20.41
N GLY A 652 -17.19 -23.81 -21.04
CA GLY A 652 -15.75 -23.89 -21.25
C GLY A 652 -15.13 -22.72 -22.04
N GLN A 653 -15.95 -21.96 -22.78
CA GLN A 653 -15.51 -20.77 -23.48
C GLN A 653 -15.46 -19.51 -22.57
N ALA A 654 -16.19 -19.50 -21.45
CA ALA A 654 -16.18 -18.41 -20.48
C ALA A 654 -14.86 -18.41 -19.70
N SER A 655 -13.80 -17.84 -20.26
CA SER A 655 -12.46 -17.84 -19.69
C SER A 655 -11.83 -16.44 -19.69
N ALA A 656 -10.80 -16.25 -18.85
CA ALA A 656 -10.02 -15.00 -18.83
C ALA A 656 -9.42 -14.69 -20.21
N ARG A 657 -8.91 -15.73 -20.91
CA ARG A 657 -8.39 -15.59 -22.27
C ARG A 657 -9.46 -15.14 -23.28
N ALA A 658 -10.71 -15.58 -23.10
CA ALA A 658 -11.80 -15.15 -23.98
C ALA A 658 -12.10 -13.65 -23.81
N TYR A 659 -12.09 -13.14 -22.58
CA TYR A 659 -12.21 -11.69 -22.34
C TYR A 659 -11.06 -10.92 -22.96
N LEU A 660 -9.81 -11.28 -22.68
CA LEU A 660 -8.62 -10.60 -23.17
C LEU A 660 -8.53 -10.63 -24.72
N GLY A 661 -8.99 -11.72 -25.35
CA GLY A 661 -9.00 -11.89 -26.81
C GLY A 661 -10.23 -11.34 -27.53
N SER A 662 -11.27 -10.89 -26.82
CA SER A 662 -12.53 -10.42 -27.41
C SER A 662 -12.50 -9.00 -27.94
N HIS A 663 -11.41 -8.25 -27.74
CA HIS A 663 -11.35 -6.81 -28.01
C HIS A 663 -12.43 -6.03 -27.24
N PRO A 664 -12.40 -6.05 -25.88
CA PRO A 664 -13.48 -5.52 -25.05
C PRO A 664 -13.74 -4.03 -25.27
N GLU A 665 -12.79 -3.29 -25.83
CA GLU A 665 -12.92 -1.87 -26.20
C GLU A 665 -13.98 -1.59 -27.29
N GLN A 666 -14.45 -2.63 -27.97
CA GLN A 666 -15.45 -2.51 -29.05
C GLN A 666 -16.91 -2.58 -28.56
N PHE A 667 -17.10 -3.02 -27.30
CA PHE A 667 -18.42 -3.23 -26.74
C PHE A 667 -18.87 -2.04 -25.88
N SER A 668 -20.13 -1.62 -26.07
CA SER A 668 -20.74 -0.60 -25.23
C SER A 668 -21.21 -1.16 -23.87
N HIS A 669 -21.56 -2.45 -23.83
CA HIS A 669 -21.99 -3.15 -22.63
C HIS A 669 -21.16 -4.42 -22.43
N ILE A 670 -20.67 -4.61 -21.20
CA ILE A 670 -19.96 -5.82 -20.79
C ILE A 670 -20.66 -6.39 -19.57
N HIS A 671 -21.02 -7.68 -19.58
CA HIS A 671 -21.71 -8.30 -18.47
C HIS A 671 -21.05 -9.63 -18.08
N PHE A 672 -20.72 -9.76 -16.80
CA PHE A 672 -20.17 -10.99 -16.23
C PHE A 672 -21.21 -11.68 -15.34
N VAL A 673 -21.37 -13.00 -15.49
CA VAL A 673 -22.18 -13.86 -14.61
C VAL A 673 -21.27 -14.96 -14.07
N ALA A 674 -20.65 -14.73 -12.89
CA ALA A 674 -19.58 -15.57 -12.39
C ALA A 674 -19.41 -15.44 -10.86
N HIS A 675 -18.56 -16.27 -10.26
CA HIS A 675 -18.07 -16.02 -8.91
C HIS A 675 -17.08 -14.86 -8.89
N GLY A 676 -17.01 -14.12 -7.77
CA GLY A 676 -16.03 -13.08 -7.51
C GLY A 676 -15.12 -13.45 -6.34
N ILE A 677 -13.87 -13.03 -6.43
CA ILE A 677 -12.90 -13.10 -5.34
C ILE A 677 -12.48 -11.66 -5.04
N ALA A 678 -12.71 -11.19 -3.83
CA ALA A 678 -12.11 -9.97 -3.35
C ALA A 678 -10.79 -10.29 -2.64
N SER A 679 -9.73 -9.56 -2.98
CA SER A 679 -8.44 -9.63 -2.29
C SER A 679 -8.27 -8.40 -1.41
N ARG A 680 -8.27 -8.61 -0.10
CA ARG A 680 -8.10 -7.53 0.86
C ARG A 680 -6.66 -7.00 0.90
N LEU A 681 -5.68 -7.91 0.83
CA LEU A 681 -4.26 -7.53 0.91
C LEU A 681 -3.74 -6.92 -0.40
N SER A 682 -4.24 -7.39 -1.53
CA SER A 682 -3.84 -6.91 -2.86
C SER A 682 -5.09 -6.71 -3.72
N PRO A 683 -5.79 -5.57 -3.63
CA PRO A 683 -7.09 -5.37 -4.27
C PRO A 683 -7.08 -5.55 -5.78
N LEU A 684 -5.97 -5.29 -6.46
CA LEU A 684 -5.83 -5.57 -7.90
C LEU A 684 -5.68 -7.08 -8.22
N ASP A 685 -5.49 -7.93 -7.19
CA ASP A 685 -5.62 -9.39 -7.28
C ASP A 685 -7.06 -9.88 -7.04
N SER A 686 -8.01 -8.98 -6.85
CA SER A 686 -9.42 -9.34 -6.94
C SER A 686 -9.73 -9.86 -8.34
N ALA A 687 -10.52 -10.93 -8.43
CA ALA A 687 -10.69 -11.64 -9.70
C ALA A 687 -12.13 -12.08 -9.95
N ILE A 688 -12.50 -12.13 -11.22
CA ILE A 688 -13.68 -12.85 -11.72
C ILE A 688 -13.26 -14.30 -11.98
N VAL A 689 -14.00 -15.25 -11.41
CA VAL A 689 -13.73 -16.69 -11.54
C VAL A 689 -14.47 -17.24 -12.75
N LEU A 690 -13.70 -17.75 -13.70
CA LEU A 690 -14.18 -18.24 -14.97
C LEU A 690 -13.76 -19.70 -15.19
N SER A 691 -13.96 -20.26 -16.40
CA SER A 691 -13.47 -21.58 -16.77
C SER A 691 -11.94 -21.56 -16.96
N LYS A 692 -11.29 -22.67 -16.68
CA LYS A 692 -9.86 -22.84 -16.95
C LYS A 692 -9.55 -22.67 -18.43
N SER A 693 -8.51 -21.89 -18.73
CA SER A 693 -8.03 -21.62 -20.09
C SER A 693 -6.67 -22.25 -20.40
N GLY A 694 -6.06 -22.94 -19.45
CA GLY A 694 -4.76 -23.59 -19.59
C GLY A 694 -4.42 -24.49 -18.40
N PRO A 695 -3.23 -25.11 -18.40
CA PRO A 695 -2.77 -25.99 -17.32
C PRO A 695 -2.33 -25.26 -16.06
N GLU A 696 -2.14 -23.94 -16.12
CA GLU A 696 -1.70 -23.13 -14.99
C GLU A 696 -2.76 -23.13 -13.88
N ASN A 697 -2.30 -23.11 -12.62
CA ASN A 697 -3.19 -23.21 -11.46
C ASN A 697 -4.26 -22.13 -11.42
N ASP A 698 -3.95 -20.90 -11.87
CA ASP A 698 -4.82 -19.73 -11.81
C ASP A 698 -5.40 -19.32 -13.17
N SER A 699 -5.30 -20.16 -14.20
CA SER A 699 -5.80 -19.89 -15.56
C SER A 699 -7.33 -19.65 -15.66
N PHE A 700 -8.04 -19.80 -14.54
CA PHE A 700 -9.47 -19.54 -14.41
C PHE A 700 -9.82 -18.16 -13.81
N LYS A 701 -8.83 -17.33 -13.46
CA LYS A 701 -9.04 -16.03 -12.86
C LYS A 701 -8.77 -14.90 -13.86
N LEU A 702 -9.69 -13.94 -13.94
CA LEU A 702 -9.48 -12.65 -14.59
C LEU A 702 -9.25 -11.62 -13.50
N TYR A 703 -8.02 -11.20 -13.32
CA TYR A 703 -7.62 -10.29 -12.26
C TYR A 703 -7.90 -8.82 -12.60
N GLY A 704 -8.10 -7.99 -11.59
CA GLY A 704 -8.23 -6.54 -11.74
C GLY A 704 -7.03 -5.92 -12.48
N ARG A 705 -5.81 -6.38 -12.18
CA ARG A 705 -4.59 -5.93 -12.86
C ARG A 705 -4.58 -6.22 -14.37
N ASP A 706 -5.18 -7.34 -14.80
CA ASP A 706 -5.28 -7.70 -16.22
C ASP A 706 -6.30 -6.79 -16.93
N ILE A 707 -7.40 -6.45 -16.23
CA ILE A 707 -8.45 -5.56 -16.75
C ILE A 707 -7.89 -4.16 -17.03
N ILE A 708 -7.09 -3.61 -16.11
CA ILE A 708 -6.50 -2.26 -16.23
C ILE A 708 -5.61 -2.14 -17.48
N GLN A 709 -4.94 -3.22 -17.89
CA GLN A 709 -4.06 -3.22 -19.07
C GLN A 709 -4.82 -3.18 -20.40
N HIS A 710 -6.15 -3.35 -20.36
CA HIS A 710 -7.00 -3.37 -21.56
C HIS A 710 -7.97 -2.18 -21.57
N PRO A 711 -7.60 -1.05 -22.18
CA PRO A 711 -8.43 0.15 -22.22
C PRO A 711 -9.84 -0.11 -22.75
N LEU A 712 -10.84 0.47 -22.10
CA LEU A 712 -12.25 0.30 -22.44
C LEU A 712 -12.90 1.62 -22.91
N ARG A 713 -14.04 1.48 -23.60
CA ARG A 713 -14.95 2.57 -23.92
C ARG A 713 -16.40 2.18 -23.64
N ALA A 714 -16.58 1.24 -22.70
CA ALA A 714 -17.89 0.73 -22.37
C ALA A 714 -18.75 1.79 -21.65
N ASP A 715 -19.99 1.97 -22.09
CA ASP A 715 -20.96 2.81 -21.39
C ASP A 715 -21.36 2.17 -20.06
N LEU A 716 -21.39 0.83 -20.00
CA LEU A 716 -21.78 0.07 -18.82
C LEU A 716 -21.01 -1.26 -18.72
N VAL A 717 -20.42 -1.50 -17.55
CA VAL A 717 -19.94 -2.83 -17.15
C VAL A 717 -20.80 -3.31 -15.98
N THR A 718 -21.34 -4.53 -16.07
CA THR A 718 -22.10 -5.17 -15.00
C THR A 718 -21.33 -6.39 -14.49
N ILE A 719 -20.98 -6.38 -13.21
CA ILE A 719 -20.25 -7.47 -12.56
C ILE A 719 -21.25 -8.20 -11.64
N SER A 720 -21.95 -9.20 -12.20
CA SER A 720 -22.83 -10.06 -11.43
C SER A 720 -22.01 -11.16 -10.74
N ALA A 721 -21.25 -10.73 -9.72
CA ALA A 721 -20.35 -11.54 -8.92
C ALA A 721 -20.26 -10.97 -7.50
N CYS A 722 -19.98 -11.82 -6.51
CA CYS A 722 -19.83 -11.41 -5.11
C CYS A 722 -18.67 -10.42 -4.95
N TYR A 723 -18.83 -9.41 -4.09
CA TYR A 723 -17.80 -8.42 -3.76
C TYR A 723 -17.14 -7.74 -4.97
N GLY A 724 -17.85 -7.63 -6.09
CA GLY A 724 -17.33 -7.00 -7.31
C GLY A 724 -16.95 -5.52 -7.12
N ALA A 725 -17.54 -4.85 -6.15
CA ALA A 725 -17.18 -3.47 -5.79
C ALA A 725 -15.79 -3.38 -5.12
N GLY A 726 -15.34 -4.44 -4.44
CA GLY A 726 -14.12 -4.49 -3.65
C GLY A 726 -14.42 -4.76 -2.17
N GLU A 727 -13.39 -5.02 -1.40
CA GLU A 727 -13.49 -5.31 0.04
C GLU A 727 -12.68 -4.33 0.89
N ARG A 728 -11.66 -3.70 0.31
CA ARG A 728 -10.80 -2.75 0.98
C ARG A 728 -10.92 -1.36 0.36
N TRP A 729 -11.11 -0.36 1.22
CA TRP A 729 -11.00 1.04 0.83
C TRP A 729 -9.63 1.61 1.23
N TYR A 730 -9.14 2.54 0.43
CA TYR A 730 -7.91 3.29 0.68
C TYR A 730 -8.24 4.75 0.87
N SER A 731 -7.50 5.42 1.78
CA SER A 731 -7.65 6.86 2.01
C SER A 731 -7.52 7.61 0.67
N GLY A 732 -8.56 8.37 0.33
CA GLY A 732 -8.63 9.14 -0.91
C GLY A 732 -8.96 8.35 -2.19
N GLU A 733 -8.62 7.07 -2.33
CA GLU A 733 -8.97 6.29 -3.55
C GLU A 733 -10.37 5.67 -3.48
N GLY A 734 -10.90 5.48 -2.28
CA GLY A 734 -12.19 4.82 -2.08
C GLY A 734 -12.06 3.28 -2.12
N LEU A 735 -13.17 2.62 -2.47
CA LEU A 735 -13.22 1.16 -2.53
C LEU A 735 -12.50 0.67 -3.79
N VAL A 736 -11.42 -0.08 -3.60
CA VAL A 736 -10.61 -0.64 -4.69
C VAL A 736 -10.91 -2.12 -4.86
N GLY A 737 -11.25 -2.50 -6.09
CA GLY A 737 -11.58 -3.85 -6.49
C GLY A 737 -11.88 -3.91 -7.99
N LEU A 738 -12.72 -4.84 -8.40
CA LEU A 738 -13.05 -5.01 -9.82
C LEU A 738 -13.79 -3.79 -10.40
N SER A 739 -14.69 -3.15 -9.63
CA SER A 739 -15.38 -1.93 -10.08
C SER A 739 -14.39 -0.81 -10.39
N TRP A 740 -13.43 -0.59 -9.48
CA TRP A 740 -12.36 0.37 -9.67
C TRP A 740 -11.49 0.03 -10.88
N ALA A 741 -11.13 -1.25 -11.05
CA ALA A 741 -10.32 -1.70 -12.19
C ALA A 741 -11.01 -1.42 -13.54
N PHE A 742 -12.32 -1.68 -13.66
CA PHE A 742 -13.08 -1.35 -14.88
C PHE A 742 -13.22 0.16 -15.11
N LEU A 743 -13.46 0.95 -14.06
CA LEU A 743 -13.45 2.41 -14.16
C LEU A 743 -12.08 2.90 -14.64
N ARG A 744 -11.01 2.39 -14.03
CA ARG A 744 -9.63 2.72 -14.38
C ARG A 744 -9.27 2.33 -15.82
N ALA A 745 -9.82 1.22 -16.32
CA ALA A 745 -9.68 0.81 -17.70
C ALA A 745 -10.48 1.69 -18.68
N GLY A 746 -11.41 2.53 -18.21
CA GLY A 746 -12.17 3.49 -19.04
C GLY A 746 -13.67 3.22 -19.16
N ALA A 747 -14.23 2.28 -18.39
CA ALA A 747 -15.68 2.09 -18.32
C ALA A 747 -16.35 3.31 -17.68
N HIS A 748 -17.45 3.81 -18.26
CA HIS A 748 -18.10 5.02 -17.75
C HIS A 748 -19.01 4.76 -16.56
N ASN A 749 -19.64 3.60 -16.54
CA ASN A 749 -20.51 3.15 -15.46
C ASN A 749 -20.18 1.70 -15.13
N VAL A 750 -20.12 1.37 -13.83
CA VAL A 750 -19.93 0.00 -13.35
C VAL A 750 -21.00 -0.32 -12.32
N VAL A 751 -21.76 -1.39 -12.55
CA VAL A 751 -22.68 -1.99 -11.58
C VAL A 751 -21.97 -3.17 -10.95
N ALA A 752 -21.76 -3.12 -9.63
CA ALA A 752 -21.03 -4.14 -8.91
C ALA A 752 -21.59 -4.38 -7.50
N ALA A 753 -21.42 -5.61 -7.00
CA ALA A 753 -21.93 -6.02 -5.71
C ALA A 753 -21.01 -5.58 -4.55
N LEU A 754 -21.59 -5.05 -3.49
CA LEU A 754 -20.91 -4.62 -2.25
C LEU A 754 -20.74 -5.78 -1.24
N TRP A 755 -21.54 -6.83 -1.36
CA TRP A 755 -21.47 -8.05 -0.55
C TRP A 755 -21.84 -9.29 -1.37
N GLU A 756 -22.06 -10.41 -0.71
CA GLU A 756 -22.45 -11.65 -1.38
C GLU A 756 -23.78 -11.53 -2.13
N VAL A 757 -23.80 -12.10 -3.32
CA VAL A 757 -24.95 -12.07 -4.21
C VAL A 757 -25.80 -13.33 -3.99
N ALA A 758 -27.10 -13.13 -3.67
CA ALA A 758 -28.05 -14.23 -3.59
C ALA A 758 -28.55 -14.61 -4.99
N ASP A 759 -28.20 -15.79 -5.48
CA ASP A 759 -28.52 -16.29 -6.82
C ASP A 759 -30.04 -16.24 -7.15
N ALA A 760 -30.91 -16.41 -6.14
CA ALA A 760 -32.36 -16.35 -6.30
C ALA A 760 -32.94 -14.96 -6.63
N SER A 761 -32.25 -13.88 -6.25
CA SER A 761 -32.71 -12.50 -6.48
C SER A 761 -32.06 -11.84 -7.69
N VAL A 762 -30.81 -12.24 -8.03
CA VAL A 762 -30.00 -11.56 -9.02
C VAL A 762 -30.56 -11.66 -10.44
N GLU A 763 -31.07 -12.82 -10.83
CA GLU A 763 -31.68 -13.03 -12.14
C GLU A 763 -32.85 -12.05 -12.36
N LYS A 764 -33.73 -11.92 -11.37
CA LYS A 764 -34.89 -10.99 -11.44
C LYS A 764 -34.45 -9.52 -11.45
N LEU A 765 -33.44 -9.19 -10.65
CA LEU A 765 -32.90 -7.83 -10.61
C LEU A 765 -32.30 -7.45 -11.97
N MET A 766 -31.47 -8.32 -12.53
CA MET A 766 -30.81 -8.05 -13.82
C MET A 766 -31.78 -8.03 -14.99
N ALA A 767 -32.78 -8.95 -15.02
CA ALA A 767 -33.84 -8.92 -16.02
C ALA A 767 -34.57 -7.56 -16.01
N ARG A 768 -35.00 -7.09 -14.85
CA ARG A 768 -35.68 -5.79 -14.74
C ARG A 768 -34.75 -4.62 -15.06
N PHE A 769 -33.47 -4.70 -14.66
CA PHE A 769 -32.49 -3.66 -14.94
C PHE A 769 -32.27 -3.48 -16.46
N TYR A 770 -32.09 -4.58 -17.21
CA TYR A 770 -31.90 -4.50 -18.65
C TYR A 770 -33.19 -4.15 -19.41
N GLU A 771 -34.34 -4.54 -18.91
CA GLU A 771 -35.66 -4.09 -19.43
C GLU A 771 -35.79 -2.56 -19.37
N GLU A 772 -35.45 -1.96 -18.23
CA GLU A 772 -35.51 -0.50 -18.05
C GLU A 772 -34.47 0.24 -18.92
N LEU A 773 -33.27 -0.34 -19.08
CA LEU A 773 -32.27 0.19 -20.01
C LEU A 773 -32.77 0.14 -21.47
N ASP A 774 -33.48 -0.91 -21.86
CA ASP A 774 -34.06 -1.06 -23.21
C ASP A 774 -35.16 -0.04 -23.48
N HIS A 775 -35.95 0.29 -22.46
CA HIS A 775 -36.94 1.36 -22.51
C HIS A 775 -36.31 2.77 -22.49
N GLY A 776 -34.97 2.89 -22.50
CA GLY A 776 -34.25 4.16 -22.58
C GLY A 776 -33.93 4.81 -21.24
N GLY A 777 -34.08 4.07 -20.13
CA GLY A 777 -33.65 4.49 -18.79
C GLY A 777 -32.14 4.66 -18.72
N SER A 778 -31.67 5.61 -17.91
CA SER A 778 -30.24 5.71 -17.59
C SER A 778 -29.85 4.61 -16.59
N PRO A 779 -28.56 4.21 -16.51
CA PRO A 779 -28.13 3.12 -15.62
C PRO A 779 -28.58 3.30 -14.16
N ASP A 780 -28.58 4.52 -13.64
CA ASP A 780 -29.02 4.84 -12.28
C ASP A 780 -30.54 4.66 -12.09
N THR A 781 -31.35 5.19 -12.99
CA THR A 781 -32.82 5.05 -12.92
C THR A 781 -33.26 3.62 -13.16
N ALA A 782 -32.63 2.90 -14.07
CA ALA A 782 -32.89 1.50 -14.36
C ALA A 782 -32.54 0.60 -13.15
N LEU A 783 -31.38 0.83 -12.51
CA LEU A 783 -30.99 0.06 -11.34
C LEU A 783 -31.92 0.33 -10.15
N ARG A 784 -32.33 1.59 -9.92
CA ARG A 784 -33.33 1.94 -8.89
C ARG A 784 -34.65 1.21 -9.13
N ALA A 785 -35.17 1.24 -10.37
CA ALA A 785 -36.44 0.57 -10.72
C ALA A 785 -36.38 -0.94 -10.46
N ALA A 786 -35.26 -1.58 -10.84
CA ALA A 786 -35.05 -3.01 -10.60
C ALA A 786 -35.02 -3.33 -9.09
N LYS A 787 -34.33 -2.53 -8.30
CA LYS A 787 -34.27 -2.69 -6.83
C LYS A 787 -35.64 -2.48 -6.17
N LEU A 788 -36.37 -1.45 -6.56
CA LEU A 788 -37.71 -1.19 -6.04
C LEU A 788 -38.69 -2.34 -6.36
N SER A 789 -38.55 -2.97 -7.54
CA SER A 789 -39.38 -4.13 -7.88
C SER A 789 -39.13 -5.31 -6.93
N LEU A 790 -37.89 -5.54 -6.49
CA LEU A 790 -37.57 -6.57 -5.50
C LEU A 790 -38.03 -6.17 -4.10
N LEU A 791 -37.76 -4.92 -3.68
CA LEU A 791 -38.17 -4.39 -2.38
C LEU A 791 -39.68 -4.56 -2.15
N HIS A 792 -40.50 -4.35 -3.17
CA HIS A 792 -41.95 -4.47 -3.09
C HIS A 792 -42.48 -5.90 -3.34
N SER A 793 -41.57 -6.85 -3.68
CA SER A 793 -41.97 -8.24 -3.91
C SER A 793 -41.93 -9.07 -2.62
N LYS A 794 -42.82 -10.08 -2.53
CA LYS A 794 -42.84 -11.01 -1.40
C LYS A 794 -41.54 -11.85 -1.42
N GLY A 795 -40.81 -11.91 -0.31
CA GLY A 795 -39.63 -12.74 -0.11
C GLY A 795 -38.27 -12.05 -0.37
N PHE A 796 -38.27 -10.81 -0.93
CA PHE A 796 -37.03 -10.08 -1.21
C PHE A 796 -36.95 -8.69 -0.58
N ARG A 797 -37.78 -8.43 0.44
CA ARG A 797 -37.83 -7.11 1.11
C ARG A 797 -36.58 -6.79 1.92
N ASN A 798 -35.86 -7.82 2.40
CA ASN A 798 -34.61 -7.60 3.12
C ASN A 798 -33.56 -7.00 2.18
N PRO A 799 -32.84 -5.90 2.58
CA PRO A 799 -31.81 -5.24 1.81
C PRO A 799 -30.73 -6.18 1.28
N PHE A 800 -30.45 -7.29 1.97
CA PHE A 800 -29.53 -8.32 1.52
C PHE A 800 -29.79 -8.75 0.07
N TYR A 801 -31.05 -8.78 -0.38
CA TYR A 801 -31.45 -9.26 -1.71
C TYR A 801 -31.48 -8.15 -2.78
N TRP A 802 -31.97 -6.96 -2.46
CA TRP A 802 -32.16 -5.90 -3.45
C TRP A 802 -31.08 -4.84 -3.47
N ALA A 803 -30.38 -4.62 -2.32
CA ALA A 803 -29.42 -3.54 -2.17
C ALA A 803 -27.96 -3.97 -2.43
N THR A 804 -27.76 -5.21 -2.87
CA THR A 804 -26.41 -5.77 -3.08
C THR A 804 -25.58 -4.99 -4.10
N PHE A 805 -26.20 -4.58 -5.21
CA PHE A 805 -25.51 -3.88 -6.28
C PHE A 805 -25.52 -2.38 -6.08
N GLN A 806 -24.43 -1.74 -6.45
CA GLN A 806 -24.30 -0.29 -6.50
C GLN A 806 -23.82 0.15 -7.88
N LEU A 807 -24.18 1.37 -8.27
CA LEU A 807 -23.69 2.02 -9.48
C LEU A 807 -22.53 2.96 -9.11
N TYR A 808 -21.41 2.76 -9.78
CA TYR A 808 -20.23 3.63 -9.75
C TYR A 808 -20.12 4.32 -11.10
N THR A 809 -19.92 5.64 -11.11
CA THR A 809 -19.86 6.41 -12.36
C THR A 809 -18.65 7.32 -12.41
N GLN A 810 -18.16 7.52 -13.63
CA GLN A 810 -17.17 8.54 -13.97
C GLN A 810 -17.62 9.33 -15.18
N GLY A 811 -17.56 10.66 -15.05
CA GLY A 811 -17.93 11.55 -16.15
C GLY A 811 -19.42 11.58 -16.44
N ARG A 812 -19.75 12.27 -17.52
CA ARG A 812 -21.12 12.45 -18.02
C ARG A 812 -21.17 12.29 -19.53
N PRO A 813 -22.27 11.82 -20.12
CA PRO A 813 -22.45 11.85 -21.56
C PRO A 813 -22.38 13.28 -22.08
N ALA A 814 -21.57 13.53 -23.11
CA ALA A 814 -21.51 14.82 -23.78
C ALA A 814 -22.85 15.11 -24.48
N ASN A 815 -23.45 16.27 -24.21
CA ASN A 815 -24.67 16.70 -24.90
C ASN A 815 -24.35 16.87 -26.38
N SER A 816 -25.08 16.23 -27.26
CA SER A 816 -24.95 16.29 -28.73
C SER A 816 -25.13 17.71 -29.33
N HIS A 817 -25.49 18.72 -28.51
CA HIS A 817 -25.71 20.11 -28.94
C HIS A 817 -24.49 21.03 -28.80
N ASN A 818 -23.40 20.64 -28.12
CA ASN A 818 -22.20 21.47 -27.93
C ASN A 818 -21.01 21.11 -28.82
N ALA A 819 -21.16 20.17 -29.75
CA ALA A 819 -20.06 19.77 -30.65
C ALA A 819 -19.77 20.81 -31.76
N SER A 820 -20.58 21.87 -31.91
CA SER A 820 -20.42 22.87 -32.99
C SER A 820 -19.64 24.15 -32.60
N ASN A 821 -19.13 24.26 -31.36
CA ASN A 821 -18.44 25.49 -30.89
C ASN A 821 -17.04 25.23 -30.33
N LEU A 822 -16.28 24.32 -30.90
CA LEU A 822 -14.81 24.33 -30.69
C LEU A 822 -14.20 25.11 -31.85
N PRO A 823 -13.41 26.18 -31.61
CA PRO A 823 -12.70 26.84 -32.67
C PRO A 823 -11.72 25.85 -33.31
N SER A 824 -11.86 25.64 -34.63
CA SER A 824 -10.90 24.89 -35.40
C SER A 824 -9.51 25.50 -35.18
N SER A 825 -8.61 24.72 -34.61
CA SER A 825 -7.17 25.03 -34.59
C SER A 825 -6.69 25.07 -36.04
N GLY A 826 -6.62 26.27 -36.61
CA GLY A 826 -6.04 26.51 -37.91
C GLY A 826 -4.60 26.04 -37.91
N THR A 827 -4.31 25.01 -38.66
CA THR A 827 -2.97 24.65 -39.07
C THR A 827 -2.35 25.82 -39.84
N ARG A 828 -1.42 26.53 -39.23
CA ARG A 828 -0.53 27.44 -39.98
C ARG A 828 0.53 26.59 -40.68
N ASP A 829 0.42 26.57 -41.98
CA ASP A 829 1.42 26.07 -42.93
C ASP A 829 2.72 26.93 -42.81
N PRO A 830 3.90 26.36 -42.56
CA PRO A 830 5.15 27.12 -42.58
C PRO A 830 5.80 26.95 -43.94
N GLY A 831 5.48 27.83 -44.84
CA GLY A 831 6.13 27.83 -46.17
C GLY A 831 5.85 29.07 -46.98
N GLN A 832 6.64 30.13 -46.77
CA GLN A 832 7.24 30.92 -47.84
C GLN A 832 8.13 32.05 -47.32
N SER A 833 9.41 31.78 -47.32
CA SER A 833 10.51 32.74 -47.35
C SER A 833 10.54 33.43 -48.71
N LYS A 834 10.58 34.78 -48.71
CA LYS A 834 11.35 35.57 -49.68
C LYS A 834 11.30 37.05 -49.23
N ARG A 835 12.37 37.57 -48.78
CA ARG A 835 13.38 38.63 -49.06
C ARG A 835 13.87 39.19 -47.73
#